data_0e853661e1898a4efe06b2c878304ddc
#
_entry.id   0e853661e1898a4efe06b2c878304ddc
#
_cell.length_a   1.000
_cell.length_b   1.000
_cell.length_c   1.000
_cell.angle_alpha   90.00
_cell.angle_beta   90.00
_cell.angle_gamma   90.00
#
_symmetry.space_group_name_H-M   'P 1'
#
loop_
_entity.id
_entity.type
_entity.pdbx_description
1 polymer ?
#
loop_
_entity_poly.entity_id
_entity_poly.type
_entity_poly.pdbx_seq_one_letter_code
_entity_poly.pdbx_strand_id
1 'polypeptide(L)'
;MKRLLFALLLGSSAAAIGCGPYFPPSYLASEAPRSPELKYEYDLELLGRHFHPDAWAFEPDRSGGVSTADATRNDFLAAAAALPEEELESALAAYLAFDRACRNGETPEFDAEALPGCAKEFYLYSAGYAEMKNDPACREPAAWKELLALPAGDRKYRTVWVHYMLGNLALKQSADAAYRHYRELRLAKQAGFIDSCALAERSGRNNWLLADNPFDQLRYLPDDRITPLWKKNFLRLANEAWKLDKERMLRDPLLREIALLVFDPLPILEKLPEEETPLVLERVAADCYFHNRLDRCRALLPHLPENSLVRLYLEARFAKREGNRKEAAEKLSLWLANCRKQAVPSWKFYSDEEAQIFPPQSAMPEFPAEVQGILGTIHVDREDFLEALHAFLQAESRVDAAVVAEQLLPADSLIEYCRNHATDPENETHRWLRHLLARRLMRENRVREAGEFFPPSLRALHKLYQETSIAANTLERSKNERALALFELGRILRQHGSELRATELEPDLFLLNGDYPGLPSANWREGQTAVDDSEKLLWNAELPNRNRISRRFHYRRIAADFFARAGALAEDPALRAAGFWAAGFVLADRHPDEADGYYRMLCDGSGSPLAEAARERHWLPPAPKLKALILKAPLEPQPALEEITAAAIP
;
A
#
# COMPACT_ATOMS: atom_id res chain seq x y z
N MET A 1 26.95 -30.33 13.51
CA MET A 1 25.60 -29.90 13.96
C MET A 1 25.56 -28.44 14.43
N LYS A 2 26.34 -27.96 15.39
CA LYS A 2 26.28 -26.56 15.87
C LYS A 2 26.58 -25.50 14.79
N ARG A 3 27.47 -25.75 13.83
CA ARG A 3 27.78 -24.83 12.72
C ARG A 3 26.69 -24.80 11.64
N LEU A 4 25.95 -25.88 11.44
CA LEU A 4 24.79 -25.93 10.53
C LEU A 4 23.58 -25.18 11.11
N LEU A 5 23.36 -25.24 12.43
CA LEU A 5 22.31 -24.48 13.11
C LEU A 5 22.59 -22.98 13.08
N PHE A 6 23.87 -22.58 13.17
CA PHE A 6 24.27 -21.16 13.10
C PHE A 6 24.13 -20.59 11.67
N ALA A 7 24.39 -21.41 10.64
CA ALA A 7 24.17 -21.03 9.24
C ALA A 7 22.67 -20.94 8.89
N LEU A 8 21.83 -21.79 9.46
CA LEU A 8 20.36 -21.74 9.32
C LEU A 8 19.76 -20.54 10.07
N LEU A 9 20.30 -20.14 11.21
CA LEU A 9 19.88 -18.93 11.94
C LEU A 9 20.33 -17.63 11.24
N LEU A 10 21.47 -17.62 10.55
CA LEU A 10 21.89 -16.48 9.74
C LEU A 10 21.15 -16.40 8.40
N GLY A 11 20.76 -17.54 7.83
CA GLY A 11 19.93 -17.59 6.61
C GLY A 11 18.49 -17.13 6.84
N SER A 12 17.92 -17.41 8.02
CA SER A 12 16.56 -16.96 8.36
C SER A 12 16.48 -15.47 8.75
N SER A 13 17.60 -14.88 9.20
CA SER A 13 17.64 -13.44 9.49
C SER A 13 17.82 -12.57 8.25
N ALA A 14 18.32 -13.12 7.13
CA ALA A 14 18.43 -12.40 5.86
C ALA A 14 17.10 -12.31 5.08
N ALA A 15 16.13 -13.18 5.38
CA ALA A 15 14.79 -13.13 4.78
C ALA A 15 13.82 -12.19 5.49
N ALA A 16 14.22 -11.62 6.64
CA ALA A 16 13.40 -10.69 7.44
C ALA A 16 13.76 -9.20 7.21
N ILE A 17 14.63 -8.91 6.24
CA ILE A 17 15.00 -7.52 5.90
C ILE A 17 14.20 -7.10 4.67
N GLY A 18 12.92 -6.88 4.85
CA GLY A 18 12.13 -6.44 3.70
C GLY A 18 10.80 -5.78 4.00
N CYS A 19 10.29 -5.91 5.19
CA CYS A 19 9.04 -5.25 5.55
C CYS A 19 9.32 -4.22 6.64
N GLY A 20 9.78 -3.04 6.22
CA GLY A 20 9.66 -1.86 7.06
C GLY A 20 8.16 -1.54 7.27
N PRO A 21 7.85 -0.80 8.32
CA PRO A 21 6.48 -0.42 8.58
C PRO A 21 5.91 0.40 7.42
N TYR A 22 4.77 -0.04 6.94
CA TYR A 22 4.00 0.76 5.98
C TYR A 22 3.41 1.95 6.73
N PHE A 23 3.86 3.14 6.40
CA PHE A 23 3.18 4.35 6.83
C PHE A 23 1.90 4.51 6.02
N PRO A 24 0.77 4.84 6.67
CA PRO A 24 -0.41 5.20 5.92
C PRO A 24 -0.08 6.32 4.93
N PRO A 25 -0.56 6.25 3.68
CA PRO A 25 -0.33 7.31 2.72
C PRO A 25 -0.89 8.63 3.25
N SER A 26 -0.15 9.72 3.04
CA SER A 26 -0.53 11.06 3.45
C SER A 26 -0.43 12.01 2.24
N TYR A 27 -1.50 12.74 1.97
CA TYR A 27 -1.52 13.78 0.93
C TYR A 27 -0.78 15.05 1.36
N LEU A 28 -0.67 15.28 2.68
CA LEU A 28 0.06 16.41 3.25
C LEU A 28 1.55 16.16 3.38
N ALA A 29 1.96 14.89 3.56
CA ALA A 29 3.36 14.51 3.51
C ALA A 29 3.70 14.16 2.07
N SER A 30 4.03 15.16 1.24
CA SER A 30 4.41 14.89 -0.15
C SER A 30 5.67 14.05 -0.18
N GLU A 31 5.58 12.87 -0.80
CA GLU A 31 6.77 12.16 -1.23
C GLU A 31 7.36 12.91 -2.43
N ALA A 32 8.68 12.94 -2.52
CA ALA A 32 9.35 13.53 -3.66
C ALA A 32 8.76 12.93 -4.96
N PRO A 33 8.48 13.74 -5.99
CA PRO A 33 7.95 13.25 -7.25
C PRO A 33 8.89 12.17 -7.78
N ARG A 34 8.33 11.02 -8.17
CA ARG A 34 9.11 9.97 -8.82
C ARG A 34 9.80 10.54 -10.04
N SER A 35 10.97 10.01 -10.34
CA SER A 35 11.72 10.49 -11.50
C SER A 35 10.84 10.40 -12.75
N PRO A 36 10.87 11.41 -13.62
CA PRO A 36 10.15 11.37 -14.90
C PRO A 36 10.46 10.10 -15.72
N GLU A 37 11.63 9.54 -15.51
CA GLU A 37 12.10 8.33 -16.19
C GLU A 37 11.34 7.06 -15.82
N LEU A 38 11.10 6.83 -14.52
CA LEU A 38 10.31 5.68 -14.07
C LEU A 38 8.90 5.72 -14.61
N LYS A 39 8.33 6.90 -14.72
CA LYS A 39 6.99 7.06 -15.28
C LYS A 39 6.93 6.82 -16.79
N TYR A 40 7.92 7.29 -17.52
CA TYR A 40 8.02 7.04 -18.96
C TYR A 40 8.08 5.53 -19.26
N GLU A 41 8.84 4.77 -18.49
CA GLU A 41 8.90 3.31 -18.57
C GLU A 41 7.51 2.68 -18.38
N TYR A 42 6.77 3.21 -17.44
CA TYR A 42 5.41 2.78 -17.12
C TYR A 42 4.40 3.04 -18.25
N ASP A 43 4.45 4.24 -18.81
CA ASP A 43 3.55 4.62 -19.90
C ASP A 43 3.79 3.79 -21.16
N LEU A 44 5.04 3.37 -21.41
CA LEU A 44 5.37 2.45 -22.50
C LEU A 44 4.83 1.04 -22.27
N GLU A 45 4.89 0.55 -21.04
CA GLU A 45 4.30 -0.74 -20.67
C GLU A 45 2.77 -0.69 -20.86
N LEU A 46 2.13 0.40 -20.43
CA LEU A 46 0.70 0.59 -20.60
C LEU A 46 0.29 0.62 -22.08
N LEU A 47 1.05 1.31 -22.93
CA LEU A 47 0.84 1.30 -24.37
C LEU A 47 0.85 -0.11 -24.93
N GLY A 48 1.85 -0.91 -24.55
CA GLY A 48 1.91 -2.29 -24.95
C GLY A 48 0.65 -3.07 -24.56
N ARG A 49 0.25 -3.00 -23.29
CA ARG A 49 -0.95 -3.68 -22.77
C ARG A 49 -2.23 -3.25 -23.48
N HIS A 50 -2.36 -1.97 -23.84
CA HIS A 50 -3.54 -1.45 -24.53
C HIS A 50 -3.66 -1.93 -25.98
N PHE A 51 -2.55 -1.92 -26.72
CA PHE A 51 -2.57 -2.25 -28.17
C PHE A 51 -2.28 -3.71 -28.48
N HIS A 52 -1.71 -4.43 -27.54
CA HIS A 52 -1.45 -5.86 -27.64
C HIS A 52 -1.97 -6.59 -26.39
N PRO A 53 -3.29 -6.55 -26.11
CA PRO A 53 -3.84 -7.24 -24.95
C PRO A 53 -3.48 -8.72 -24.96
N ASP A 54 -3.39 -9.34 -26.16
CA ASP A 54 -2.98 -10.73 -26.36
C ASP A 54 -1.51 -10.99 -26.01
N ALA A 55 -0.65 -9.97 -26.11
CA ALA A 55 0.77 -10.07 -25.77
C ALA A 55 1.04 -9.73 -24.30
N TRP A 56 0.18 -8.92 -23.69
CA TRP A 56 0.37 -8.32 -22.39
C TRP A 56 -0.63 -8.85 -21.33
N ALA A 57 -1.55 -9.71 -21.73
CA ALA A 57 -2.48 -10.39 -20.82
C ALA A 57 -1.80 -11.41 -19.88
N PHE A 58 -0.48 -11.42 -19.82
CA PHE A 58 0.30 -12.32 -19.00
C PHE A 58 0.91 -11.56 -17.83
N GLU A 59 0.37 -11.80 -16.63
CA GLU A 59 1.18 -11.63 -15.44
C GLU A 59 2.42 -12.52 -15.57
N PRO A 60 3.63 -11.99 -15.36
CA PRO A 60 4.81 -12.84 -15.34
C PRO A 60 4.61 -13.88 -14.23
N ASP A 61 4.51 -15.14 -14.60
CA ASP A 61 4.52 -16.23 -13.64
C ASP A 61 5.86 -16.18 -12.90
N ARG A 62 5.86 -15.58 -11.73
CA ARG A 62 7.00 -15.47 -10.82
C ARG A 62 7.32 -16.82 -10.15
N SER A 63 6.64 -17.89 -10.52
CA SER A 63 6.98 -19.24 -10.07
C SER A 63 8.41 -19.51 -10.52
N GLY A 64 9.33 -19.64 -9.59
CA GLY A 64 10.74 -19.93 -9.82
C GLY A 64 10.88 -21.11 -10.79
N GLY A 65 11.59 -20.88 -11.88
CA GLY A 65 11.60 -21.66 -13.09
C GLY A 65 11.53 -23.19 -12.87
N VAL A 66 10.36 -23.72 -13.10
CA VAL A 66 10.16 -25.18 -13.15
C VAL A 66 11.00 -25.71 -14.31
N SER A 67 11.83 -26.71 -14.06
CA SER A 67 12.59 -27.33 -15.14
C SER A 67 11.63 -27.94 -16.18
N THR A 68 12.02 -27.92 -17.46
CA THR A 68 11.20 -28.53 -18.51
C THR A 68 10.90 -30.01 -18.24
N ALA A 69 11.79 -30.70 -17.53
CA ALA A 69 11.60 -32.10 -17.15
C ALA A 69 10.52 -32.24 -16.06
N ASP A 70 10.56 -31.37 -15.04
CA ASP A 70 9.55 -31.38 -13.97
C ASP A 70 8.18 -30.94 -14.50
N ALA A 71 8.14 -29.91 -15.35
CA ALA A 71 6.93 -29.46 -16.02
C ALA A 71 6.32 -30.59 -16.86
N THR A 72 7.14 -31.31 -17.64
CA THR A 72 6.69 -32.42 -18.45
C THR A 72 6.09 -33.56 -17.60
N ARG A 73 6.77 -33.91 -16.51
CA ARG A 73 6.30 -34.91 -15.56
C ARG A 73 4.97 -34.50 -14.90
N ASN A 74 4.90 -33.30 -14.39
CA ASN A 74 3.72 -32.81 -13.69
C ASN A 74 2.50 -32.68 -14.63
N ASP A 75 2.72 -32.19 -15.84
CA ASP A 75 1.69 -32.10 -16.86
C ASP A 75 1.13 -33.49 -17.22
N PHE A 76 2.02 -34.50 -17.42
CA PHE A 76 1.61 -35.86 -17.73
C PHE A 76 0.80 -36.47 -16.59
N LEU A 77 1.26 -36.33 -15.35
CA LEU A 77 0.54 -36.80 -14.17
C LEU A 77 -0.84 -36.15 -14.04
N ALA A 78 -0.93 -34.85 -14.31
CA ALA A 78 -2.19 -34.12 -14.27
C ALA A 78 -3.14 -34.55 -15.40
N ALA A 79 -2.63 -34.82 -16.61
CA ALA A 79 -3.41 -35.28 -17.73
C ALA A 79 -3.94 -36.70 -17.50
N ALA A 80 -3.11 -37.57 -16.92
CA ALA A 80 -3.41 -38.99 -16.70
C ALA A 80 -4.03 -39.29 -15.32
N ALA A 81 -4.42 -38.26 -14.55
CA ALA A 81 -4.94 -38.43 -13.18
C ALA A 81 -6.19 -39.30 -13.03
N ALA A 82 -6.87 -39.64 -14.12
CA ALA A 82 -8.00 -40.56 -14.12
C ALA A 82 -7.60 -42.04 -14.15
N LEU A 83 -6.33 -42.37 -14.42
CA LEU A 83 -5.82 -43.74 -14.41
C LEU A 83 -5.62 -44.24 -12.96
N PRO A 84 -5.79 -45.54 -12.72
CA PRO A 84 -5.37 -46.18 -11.48
C PRO A 84 -3.89 -45.90 -11.16
N GLU A 85 -3.53 -45.78 -9.90
CA GLU A 85 -2.18 -45.37 -9.48
C GLU A 85 -1.06 -46.26 -10.03
N GLU A 86 -1.29 -47.61 -10.06
CA GLU A 86 -0.33 -48.57 -10.63
C GLU A 86 -0.15 -48.41 -12.15
N GLU A 87 -1.24 -48.10 -12.88
CA GLU A 87 -1.20 -47.82 -14.29
C GLU A 87 -0.56 -46.49 -14.62
N LEU A 88 -0.79 -45.48 -13.77
CA LEU A 88 -0.25 -44.12 -13.90
C LEU A 88 1.28 -44.12 -13.84
N GLU A 89 1.89 -44.79 -12.84
CA GLU A 89 3.34 -44.90 -12.74
C GLU A 89 3.97 -45.61 -13.94
N SER A 90 3.34 -46.73 -14.38
CA SER A 90 3.78 -47.48 -15.55
C SER A 90 3.70 -46.62 -16.82
N ALA A 91 2.59 -45.90 -17.03
CA ALA A 91 2.39 -45.04 -18.19
C ALA A 91 3.40 -43.88 -18.22
N LEU A 92 3.66 -43.25 -17.06
CA LEU A 92 4.67 -42.20 -16.94
C LEU A 92 6.08 -42.73 -17.26
N ALA A 93 6.46 -43.89 -16.73
CA ALA A 93 7.76 -44.49 -16.99
C ALA A 93 7.94 -44.80 -18.47
N ALA A 94 6.92 -45.37 -19.14
CA ALA A 94 6.91 -45.63 -20.56
C ALA A 94 7.04 -44.34 -21.39
N TYR A 95 6.28 -43.30 -21.06
CA TYR A 95 6.38 -42.02 -21.74
C TYR A 95 7.77 -41.37 -21.57
N LEU A 96 8.33 -41.37 -20.37
CA LEU A 96 9.66 -40.78 -20.14
C LEU A 96 10.78 -41.53 -20.88
N ALA A 97 10.64 -42.87 -21.07
CA ALA A 97 11.55 -43.66 -21.89
C ALA A 97 11.42 -43.27 -23.36
N PHE A 98 10.18 -43.16 -23.88
CA PHE A 98 9.88 -42.69 -25.21
C PHE A 98 10.41 -41.28 -25.50
N ASP A 99 10.10 -40.31 -24.61
CA ASP A 99 10.58 -38.91 -24.72
C ASP A 99 12.11 -38.84 -24.76
N ARG A 100 12.79 -39.65 -23.95
CA ARG A 100 14.28 -39.72 -23.94
C ARG A 100 14.82 -40.25 -25.27
N ALA A 101 14.23 -41.30 -25.83
CA ALA A 101 14.61 -41.85 -27.13
C ALA A 101 14.42 -40.80 -28.24
N CYS A 102 13.27 -40.12 -28.26
CA CYS A 102 12.98 -39.02 -29.20
C CYS A 102 13.99 -37.87 -29.07
N ARG A 103 14.34 -37.50 -27.85
CA ARG A 103 15.37 -36.46 -27.60
C ARG A 103 16.76 -36.88 -28.06
N ASN A 104 17.06 -38.16 -28.11
CA ASN A 104 18.29 -38.69 -28.70
C ASN A 104 18.25 -38.75 -30.23
N GLY A 105 17.11 -38.51 -30.86
CA GLY A 105 16.90 -38.59 -32.31
C GLY A 105 16.46 -39.95 -32.79
N GLU A 106 16.09 -40.85 -31.87
CA GLU A 106 15.46 -42.11 -32.22
C GLU A 106 13.99 -41.85 -32.58
N THR A 107 13.42 -42.69 -33.44
CA THR A 107 12.01 -42.63 -33.84
C THR A 107 11.30 -43.93 -33.43
N PRO A 108 11.07 -44.13 -32.11
CA PRO A 108 10.41 -45.32 -31.64
C PRO A 108 8.96 -45.35 -32.15
N GLU A 109 8.53 -46.51 -32.63
CA GLU A 109 7.14 -46.71 -33.01
C GLU A 109 6.23 -46.68 -31.78
N PHE A 110 5.06 -46.07 -31.91
CA PHE A 110 3.99 -46.10 -30.90
C PHE A 110 2.64 -46.19 -31.59
N ASP A 111 1.74 -46.92 -30.97
CA ASP A 111 0.36 -47.02 -31.46
C ASP A 111 -0.48 -45.92 -30.78
N ALA A 112 -0.74 -44.85 -31.52
CA ALA A 112 -1.50 -43.71 -31.04
C ALA A 112 -2.96 -44.08 -30.67
N GLU A 113 -3.52 -45.11 -31.24
CA GLU A 113 -4.90 -45.59 -30.97
C GLU A 113 -4.96 -46.43 -29.67
N ALA A 114 -3.85 -47.05 -29.30
CA ALA A 114 -3.73 -47.82 -28.07
C ALA A 114 -3.44 -46.96 -26.82
N LEU A 115 -3.06 -45.68 -27.01
CA LEU A 115 -2.78 -44.82 -25.91
C LEU A 115 -4.06 -44.26 -25.28
N PRO A 116 -4.11 -44.06 -23.95
CA PRO A 116 -5.15 -43.24 -23.32
C PRO A 116 -5.21 -41.86 -23.98
N GLY A 117 -6.41 -41.34 -24.26
CA GLY A 117 -6.59 -40.05 -24.94
C GLY A 117 -5.79 -38.93 -24.33
N CYS A 118 -5.66 -38.90 -22.98
CA CYS A 118 -4.87 -37.94 -22.25
C CYS A 118 -3.34 -38.04 -22.46
N ALA A 119 -2.82 -39.16 -22.92
CA ALA A 119 -1.38 -39.37 -23.14
C ALA A 119 -0.96 -39.09 -24.59
N LYS A 120 -1.88 -39.17 -25.56
CA LYS A 120 -1.60 -39.06 -26.99
C LYS A 120 -0.84 -37.76 -27.35
N GLU A 121 -1.24 -36.65 -26.81
CA GLU A 121 -0.58 -35.35 -27.07
C GLU A 121 0.92 -35.32 -26.65
N PHE A 122 1.29 -36.05 -25.61
CA PHE A 122 2.67 -36.10 -25.13
C PHE A 122 3.57 -36.90 -26.06
N TYR A 123 3.10 -38.06 -26.54
CA TYR A 123 3.81 -38.90 -27.50
C TYR A 123 3.98 -38.19 -28.84
N LEU A 124 2.92 -37.55 -29.36
CA LEU A 124 2.98 -36.76 -30.58
C LEU A 124 3.93 -35.56 -30.45
N TYR A 125 3.97 -34.92 -29.30
CA TYR A 125 4.93 -33.81 -29.06
C TYR A 125 6.37 -34.32 -29.16
N SER A 126 6.70 -35.42 -28.47
CA SER A 126 8.05 -35.99 -28.48
C SER A 126 8.44 -36.55 -29.84
N ALA A 127 7.52 -37.22 -30.57
CA ALA A 127 7.73 -37.69 -31.93
C ALA A 127 8.06 -36.52 -32.89
N GLY A 128 7.33 -35.42 -32.84
CA GLY A 128 7.61 -34.26 -33.67
C GLY A 128 8.95 -33.59 -33.32
N TYR A 129 9.40 -33.71 -32.07
CA TYR A 129 10.74 -33.28 -31.70
C TYR A 129 11.83 -34.14 -32.35
N ALA A 130 11.64 -35.46 -32.43
CA ALA A 130 12.54 -36.36 -33.12
C ALA A 130 12.57 -36.10 -34.65
N GLU A 131 11.41 -35.86 -35.28
CA GLU A 131 11.35 -35.45 -36.69
C GLU A 131 12.16 -34.19 -36.96
N MET A 132 12.00 -33.15 -36.14
CA MET A 132 12.75 -31.91 -36.24
C MET A 132 14.25 -32.11 -36.06
N LYS A 133 14.65 -32.99 -35.13
CA LYS A 133 16.05 -33.24 -34.83
C LYS A 133 16.75 -34.02 -35.96
N ASN A 134 16.04 -34.96 -36.58
CA ASN A 134 16.58 -35.80 -37.64
C ASN A 134 16.60 -35.10 -39.00
N ASP A 135 15.67 -34.16 -39.23
CA ASP A 135 15.68 -33.33 -40.43
C ASP A 135 15.82 -31.84 -40.05
N PRO A 136 17.02 -31.28 -40.10
CA PRO A 136 17.24 -29.84 -39.83
C PRO A 136 16.50 -28.89 -40.78
N ALA A 137 16.00 -29.41 -41.94
CA ALA A 137 15.17 -28.66 -42.89
C ALA A 137 13.67 -28.73 -42.55
N CYS A 138 13.28 -29.67 -41.70
CA CYS A 138 11.88 -29.79 -41.25
C CYS A 138 11.41 -28.51 -40.56
N ARG A 139 10.31 -27.95 -41.02
CA ARG A 139 9.70 -26.73 -40.48
C ARG A 139 8.34 -26.98 -39.82
N GLU A 140 7.69 -28.04 -40.21
CA GLU A 140 6.36 -28.43 -39.74
C GLU A 140 6.30 -29.95 -39.53
N PRO A 141 6.82 -30.46 -38.40
CA PRO A 141 6.77 -31.87 -38.08
C PRO A 141 5.35 -32.44 -38.21
N ALA A 142 5.23 -33.60 -38.83
CA ALA A 142 3.94 -34.25 -39.12
C ALA A 142 3.20 -34.58 -37.80
N ALA A 143 3.90 -35.10 -36.81
CA ALA A 143 3.36 -35.40 -35.50
C ALA A 143 2.80 -34.16 -34.78
N TRP A 144 3.41 -32.99 -34.95
CA TRP A 144 2.87 -31.74 -34.36
C TRP A 144 1.62 -31.24 -35.08
N LYS A 145 1.49 -31.45 -36.41
CA LYS A 145 0.24 -31.18 -37.13
C LYS A 145 -0.88 -32.11 -36.65
N GLU A 146 -0.59 -33.40 -36.44
CA GLU A 146 -1.54 -34.34 -35.89
C GLU A 146 -1.97 -33.91 -34.47
N LEU A 147 -1.03 -33.53 -33.60
CA LEU A 147 -1.33 -33.02 -32.26
C LEU A 147 -2.28 -31.84 -32.31
N LEU A 148 -2.00 -30.83 -33.14
CA LEU A 148 -2.84 -29.64 -33.25
C LEU A 148 -4.22 -29.91 -33.87
N ALA A 149 -4.38 -31.03 -34.54
CA ALA A 149 -5.66 -31.49 -35.09
C ALA A 149 -6.52 -32.25 -34.06
N LEU A 150 -5.98 -32.67 -32.93
CA LEU A 150 -6.74 -33.30 -31.85
C LEU A 150 -7.82 -32.37 -31.30
N PRO A 151 -8.92 -32.90 -30.75
CA PRO A 151 -9.89 -32.13 -30.00
C PRO A 151 -9.23 -31.33 -28.87
N ALA A 152 -9.74 -30.16 -28.55
CA ALA A 152 -9.15 -29.27 -27.55
C ALA A 152 -8.93 -29.93 -26.17
N GLY A 153 -9.83 -30.84 -25.76
CA GLY A 153 -9.71 -31.61 -24.52
C GLY A 153 -8.52 -32.57 -24.50
N ASP A 154 -8.12 -33.09 -25.68
CA ASP A 154 -7.09 -34.12 -25.84
C ASP A 154 -5.70 -33.55 -26.15
N ARG A 155 -5.56 -32.21 -26.21
CA ARG A 155 -4.30 -31.50 -26.45
C ARG A 155 -4.04 -30.34 -25.52
N LYS A 156 -4.56 -30.40 -24.31
CA LYS A 156 -4.57 -29.30 -23.33
C LYS A 156 -3.18 -28.88 -22.85
N TYR A 157 -2.25 -29.82 -22.75
CA TYR A 157 -0.94 -29.61 -22.12
C TYR A 157 0.20 -29.35 -23.10
N ARG A 158 0.07 -29.75 -24.37
CA ARG A 158 1.18 -29.64 -25.35
C ARG A 158 0.91 -28.66 -26.49
N THR A 159 -0.28 -28.14 -26.64
CA THR A 159 -0.60 -27.14 -27.67
C THR A 159 0.32 -25.91 -27.59
N VAL A 160 0.49 -25.33 -26.39
CA VAL A 160 1.35 -24.16 -26.17
C VAL A 160 2.80 -24.47 -26.52
N TRP A 161 3.29 -25.65 -26.14
CA TRP A 161 4.65 -26.10 -26.43
C TRP A 161 4.89 -26.26 -27.93
N VAL A 162 3.93 -26.85 -28.66
CA VAL A 162 4.03 -27.04 -30.13
C VAL A 162 4.11 -25.68 -30.83
N HIS A 163 3.23 -24.73 -30.50
CA HIS A 163 3.28 -23.39 -31.09
C HIS A 163 4.59 -22.67 -30.80
N TYR A 164 5.14 -22.80 -29.57
CA TYR A 164 6.45 -22.27 -29.24
C TYR A 164 7.55 -22.86 -30.11
N MET A 165 7.59 -24.14 -30.28
CA MET A 165 8.59 -24.81 -31.10
C MET A 165 8.45 -24.48 -32.59
N LEU A 166 7.22 -24.44 -33.12
CA LEU A 166 6.95 -24.02 -34.51
C LEU A 166 7.38 -22.55 -34.72
N GLY A 167 7.13 -21.68 -33.75
CA GLY A 167 7.61 -20.30 -33.76
C GLY A 167 9.14 -20.25 -33.85
N ASN A 168 9.85 -21.00 -33.02
CA ASN A 168 11.33 -21.09 -33.06
C ASN A 168 11.88 -21.65 -34.39
N LEU A 169 11.19 -22.59 -35.01
CA LEU A 169 11.56 -23.08 -36.34
C LEU A 169 11.31 -22.03 -37.43
N ALA A 170 10.17 -21.36 -37.37
CA ALA A 170 9.79 -20.32 -38.32
C ALA A 170 10.70 -19.07 -38.23
N LEU A 171 11.30 -18.78 -37.07
CA LEU A 171 12.29 -17.70 -36.89
C LEU A 171 13.47 -17.81 -37.85
N LYS A 172 13.85 -19.03 -38.26
CA LYS A 172 14.92 -19.24 -39.24
C LYS A 172 14.51 -18.83 -40.68
N GLN A 173 13.25 -18.49 -40.89
CA GLN A 173 12.71 -18.08 -42.20
C GLN A 173 12.31 -16.60 -42.20
N SER A 174 11.41 -16.21 -41.30
CA SER A 174 11.00 -14.82 -41.16
C SER A 174 10.37 -14.55 -39.79
N ALA A 175 10.49 -13.30 -39.33
CA ALA A 175 9.83 -12.84 -38.13
C ALA A 175 8.30 -12.97 -38.19
N ASP A 176 7.71 -12.66 -39.35
CA ASP A 176 6.25 -12.74 -39.56
C ASP A 176 5.71 -14.18 -39.47
N ALA A 177 6.46 -15.16 -39.98
CA ALA A 177 6.08 -16.55 -39.85
C ALA A 177 6.14 -17.02 -38.38
N ALA A 178 7.18 -16.63 -37.66
CA ALA A 178 7.33 -16.91 -36.24
C ALA A 178 6.23 -16.25 -35.42
N TYR A 179 5.91 -14.97 -35.71
CA TYR A 179 4.88 -14.22 -35.01
C TYR A 179 3.51 -14.90 -35.05
N ARG A 180 3.12 -15.49 -36.20
CA ARG A 180 1.85 -16.23 -36.31
C ARG A 180 1.77 -17.35 -35.29
N HIS A 181 2.83 -18.17 -35.17
CA HIS A 181 2.85 -19.25 -34.20
C HIS A 181 2.88 -18.76 -32.76
N TYR A 182 3.63 -17.71 -32.45
CA TYR A 182 3.65 -17.14 -31.10
C TYR A 182 2.33 -16.44 -30.74
N ARG A 183 1.60 -15.91 -31.73
CA ARG A 183 0.24 -15.42 -31.53
C ARG A 183 -0.71 -16.56 -31.20
N GLU A 184 -0.69 -17.65 -31.97
CA GLU A 184 -1.52 -18.84 -31.70
C GLU A 184 -1.20 -19.44 -30.33
N LEU A 185 0.07 -19.44 -29.91
CA LEU A 185 0.48 -19.84 -28.57
C LEU A 185 -0.23 -18.98 -27.49
N ARG A 186 -0.24 -17.68 -27.65
CA ARG A 186 -0.89 -16.76 -26.70
C ARG A 186 -2.40 -16.96 -26.68
N LEU A 187 -3.01 -17.08 -27.83
CA LEU A 187 -4.45 -17.38 -27.95
C LEU A 187 -4.80 -18.72 -27.30
N ALA A 188 -3.96 -19.74 -27.46
CA ALA A 188 -4.12 -21.02 -26.79
C ALA A 188 -4.07 -20.87 -25.25
N LYS A 189 -3.10 -20.13 -24.70
CA LYS A 189 -3.05 -19.84 -23.26
C LYS A 189 -4.31 -19.12 -22.77
N GLN A 190 -4.78 -18.09 -23.50
CA GLN A 190 -6.03 -17.39 -23.16
C GLN A 190 -7.26 -18.31 -23.20
N ALA A 191 -7.27 -19.29 -24.12
CA ALA A 191 -8.31 -20.31 -24.21
C ALA A 191 -8.24 -21.38 -23.10
N GLY A 192 -7.29 -21.27 -22.17
CA GLY A 192 -7.15 -22.17 -21.02
C GLY A 192 -6.25 -23.37 -21.24
N PHE A 193 -5.45 -23.41 -22.34
CA PHE A 193 -4.40 -24.40 -22.49
C PHE A 193 -3.24 -24.15 -21.53
N ILE A 194 -2.61 -25.21 -21.05
CA ILE A 194 -1.59 -25.14 -19.99
C ILE A 194 -0.24 -24.64 -20.54
N ASP A 195 0.34 -23.67 -19.87
CA ASP A 195 1.67 -23.09 -20.13
C ASP A 195 2.58 -23.24 -18.91
N SER A 196 2.98 -24.48 -18.61
CA SER A 196 3.75 -24.84 -17.41
C SER A 196 5.21 -24.32 -17.40
N CYS A 197 5.70 -23.78 -18.51
CA CYS A 197 7.07 -23.25 -18.65
C CYS A 197 7.13 -21.76 -19.02
N ALA A 198 6.05 -21.01 -18.88
CA ALA A 198 5.96 -19.60 -19.27
C ALA A 198 6.47 -19.35 -20.72
N LEU A 199 6.07 -20.23 -21.66
CA LEU A 199 6.51 -20.16 -23.05
C LEU A 199 5.91 -18.96 -23.79
N ALA A 200 4.74 -18.53 -23.36
CA ALA A 200 4.11 -17.32 -23.86
C ALA A 200 4.99 -16.09 -23.62
N GLU A 201 5.53 -15.95 -22.43
CA GLU A 201 6.47 -14.88 -22.07
C GLU A 201 7.79 -14.99 -22.86
N ARG A 202 8.36 -16.21 -22.90
CA ARG A 202 9.59 -16.47 -23.66
C ARG A 202 9.44 -16.17 -25.16
N SER A 203 8.27 -16.36 -25.74
CA SER A 203 8.00 -16.07 -27.14
C SER A 203 8.11 -14.59 -27.49
N GLY A 204 7.75 -13.70 -26.56
CA GLY A 204 7.88 -12.25 -26.74
C GLY A 204 9.34 -11.81 -26.96
N ARG A 205 10.29 -12.37 -26.19
CA ARG A 205 11.70 -12.04 -26.30
C ARG A 205 12.32 -12.41 -27.66
N ASN A 206 11.88 -13.52 -28.22
CA ASN A 206 12.45 -14.02 -29.48
C ASN A 206 12.03 -13.18 -30.68
N ASN A 207 10.83 -12.61 -30.67
CA ASN A 207 10.31 -11.80 -31.78
C ASN A 207 11.07 -10.49 -31.99
N TRP A 208 11.46 -9.82 -30.89
CA TRP A 208 12.15 -8.53 -30.97
C TRP A 208 13.53 -8.61 -31.64
N LEU A 209 14.28 -9.68 -31.36
CA LEU A 209 15.65 -9.82 -31.84
C LEU A 209 15.75 -10.09 -33.36
N LEU A 210 14.66 -10.44 -34.02
CA LEU A 210 14.65 -11.00 -35.36
C LEU A 210 13.83 -10.20 -36.38
N ALA A 211 13.21 -9.10 -35.94
CA ALA A 211 12.53 -8.19 -36.84
C ALA A 211 13.55 -7.39 -37.67
N ASP A 212 13.43 -7.46 -39.00
CA ASP A 212 14.38 -6.85 -39.93
C ASP A 212 14.23 -5.33 -40.09
N ASN A 213 13.18 -4.74 -39.52
CA ASN A 213 12.91 -3.32 -39.65
C ASN A 213 12.42 -2.68 -38.34
N PRO A 214 12.62 -1.37 -38.14
CA PRO A 214 12.31 -0.70 -36.88
C PRO A 214 10.83 -0.70 -36.52
N PHE A 215 9.89 -0.79 -37.47
CA PHE A 215 8.45 -0.84 -37.19
C PHE A 215 8.07 -2.15 -36.50
N ASP A 216 8.58 -3.28 -36.99
CA ASP A 216 8.30 -4.58 -36.43
C ASP A 216 9.04 -4.77 -35.10
N GLN A 217 10.26 -4.23 -34.98
CA GLN A 217 10.98 -4.21 -33.72
C GLN A 217 10.21 -3.43 -32.63
N LEU A 218 9.60 -2.28 -32.95
CA LEU A 218 8.75 -1.53 -32.03
C LEU A 218 7.49 -2.30 -31.61
N ARG A 219 6.88 -3.05 -32.54
CA ARG A 219 5.71 -3.87 -32.25
C ARG A 219 5.97 -5.02 -31.29
N TYR A 220 7.17 -5.59 -31.34
CA TYR A 220 7.53 -6.82 -30.62
C TYR A 220 8.50 -6.55 -29.46
N LEU A 221 8.58 -5.32 -28.98
CA LEU A 221 9.38 -5.00 -27.81
C LEU A 221 9.04 -5.95 -26.64
N PRO A 222 10.04 -6.62 -26.07
CA PRO A 222 9.82 -7.49 -24.93
C PRO A 222 9.42 -6.66 -23.70
N ASP A 223 8.49 -7.20 -22.91
CA ASP A 223 7.87 -6.52 -21.80
C ASP A 223 8.50 -6.82 -20.44
N ASP A 224 9.49 -7.68 -20.37
CA ASP A 224 9.90 -8.31 -19.14
C ASP A 224 10.84 -7.51 -18.23
N ARG A 225 11.46 -6.45 -18.71
CA ARG A 225 12.20 -5.46 -17.89
C ARG A 225 12.57 -4.22 -18.68
N ILE A 226 12.00 -3.12 -18.32
CA ILE A 226 12.40 -1.82 -18.81
C ILE A 226 13.74 -1.44 -18.19
N THR A 227 14.81 -1.64 -18.95
CA THR A 227 16.16 -1.25 -18.55
C THR A 227 16.56 0.06 -19.24
N PRO A 228 17.55 0.80 -18.74
CA PRO A 228 18.08 1.98 -19.43
C PRO A 228 18.53 1.66 -20.87
N LEU A 229 19.02 0.44 -21.12
CA LEU A 229 19.38 -0.02 -22.46
C LEU A 229 18.14 -0.21 -23.33
N TRP A 230 17.08 -0.77 -22.80
CA TRP A 230 15.80 -0.93 -23.48
C TRP A 230 15.24 0.43 -23.91
N LYS A 231 15.20 1.40 -22.99
CA LYS A 231 14.74 2.78 -23.26
C LYS A 231 15.54 3.44 -24.39
N LYS A 232 16.86 3.29 -24.35
CA LYS A 232 17.74 3.83 -25.40
C LYS A 232 17.45 3.21 -26.78
N ASN A 233 17.25 1.88 -26.81
CA ASN A 233 16.91 1.16 -28.04
C ASN A 233 15.52 1.54 -28.54
N PHE A 234 14.54 1.67 -27.66
CA PHE A 234 13.20 2.11 -28.03
C PHE A 234 13.20 3.48 -28.72
N LEU A 235 13.82 4.48 -28.08
CA LEU A 235 13.92 5.83 -28.66
C LEU A 235 14.67 5.83 -30.00
N ARG A 236 15.73 5.03 -30.11
CA ARG A 236 16.47 4.87 -31.38
C ARG A 236 15.56 4.29 -32.45
N LEU A 237 14.86 3.21 -32.18
CA LEU A 237 13.94 2.55 -33.11
C LEU A 237 12.78 3.45 -33.51
N ALA A 238 12.19 4.19 -32.56
CA ALA A 238 11.14 5.16 -32.87
C ALA A 238 11.63 6.25 -33.82
N ASN A 239 12.84 6.79 -33.58
CA ASN A 239 13.45 7.77 -34.47
C ASN A 239 13.79 7.21 -35.87
N GLU A 240 14.26 5.98 -35.94
CA GLU A 240 14.55 5.29 -37.22
C GLU A 240 13.26 5.04 -38.01
N ALA A 241 12.20 4.52 -37.36
CA ALA A 241 10.90 4.30 -37.96
C ALA A 241 10.29 5.62 -38.48
N TRP A 242 10.36 6.67 -37.68
CA TRP A 242 9.87 8.01 -38.06
C TRP A 242 10.59 8.59 -39.28
N LYS A 243 11.89 8.40 -39.36
CA LYS A 243 12.69 8.86 -40.51
C LYS A 243 12.44 8.02 -41.75
N LEU A 244 12.20 6.72 -41.57
CA LEU A 244 12.06 5.77 -42.68
C LEU A 244 10.71 5.95 -43.40
N ASP A 245 9.60 5.94 -42.67
CA ASP A 245 8.25 6.11 -43.20
C ASP A 245 7.29 6.68 -42.13
N LYS A 246 7.16 8.00 -42.12
CA LYS A 246 6.32 8.73 -41.20
C LYS A 246 4.84 8.39 -41.36
N GLU A 247 4.37 8.19 -42.60
CA GLU A 247 2.97 7.90 -42.88
C GLU A 247 2.60 6.50 -42.44
N ARG A 248 3.48 5.51 -42.62
CA ARG A 248 3.29 4.16 -42.10
C ARG A 248 3.17 4.18 -40.59
N MET A 249 4.03 4.96 -39.91
CA MET A 249 3.99 5.08 -38.46
C MET A 249 2.67 5.69 -37.94
N LEU A 250 2.09 6.64 -38.68
CA LEU A 250 0.82 7.29 -38.32
C LEU A 250 -0.43 6.47 -38.66
N ARG A 251 -0.35 5.58 -39.66
CA ARG A 251 -1.48 4.71 -40.04
C ARG A 251 -1.69 3.54 -39.10
N ASP A 252 -0.64 3.08 -38.47
CA ASP A 252 -0.71 1.95 -37.54
C ASP A 252 -1.06 2.49 -36.13
N PRO A 253 -2.13 2.01 -35.48
CA PRO A 253 -2.58 2.55 -34.21
C PRO A 253 -1.49 2.51 -33.10
N LEU A 254 -0.75 1.38 -32.96
CA LEU A 254 0.31 1.26 -31.95
C LEU A 254 1.49 2.21 -32.26
N LEU A 255 1.96 2.21 -33.50
CA LEU A 255 3.11 3.05 -33.88
C LEU A 255 2.76 4.54 -33.80
N ARG A 256 1.51 4.90 -34.05
CA ARG A 256 0.97 6.25 -33.89
C ARG A 256 1.03 6.70 -32.43
N GLU A 257 0.61 5.86 -31.49
CA GLU A 257 0.72 6.17 -30.06
C GLU A 257 2.19 6.35 -29.64
N ILE A 258 3.07 5.50 -30.11
CA ILE A 258 4.51 5.66 -29.90
C ILE A 258 4.99 7.01 -30.48
N ALA A 259 4.51 7.40 -31.66
CA ALA A 259 4.86 8.68 -32.26
C ALA A 259 4.39 9.86 -31.41
N LEU A 260 3.15 9.82 -30.90
CA LEU A 260 2.58 10.85 -30.02
C LEU A 260 3.34 11.01 -28.70
N LEU A 261 3.87 9.92 -28.17
CA LEU A 261 4.70 9.94 -26.97
C LEU A 261 6.10 10.51 -27.20
N VAL A 262 6.73 10.12 -28.31
CA VAL A 262 8.15 10.43 -28.56
C VAL A 262 8.33 11.79 -29.24
N PHE A 263 7.44 12.13 -30.18
CA PHE A 263 7.55 13.34 -31.01
C PHE A 263 6.60 14.45 -30.55
N ASP A 264 6.60 15.57 -31.27
CA ASP A 264 5.65 16.65 -31.04
C ASP A 264 4.24 16.18 -31.45
N PRO A 265 3.27 16.14 -30.51
CA PRO A 265 1.95 15.61 -30.81
C PRO A 265 1.09 16.53 -31.70
N LEU A 266 1.25 17.85 -31.65
CA LEU A 266 0.35 18.77 -32.35
C LEU A 266 0.30 18.53 -33.85
N PRO A 267 1.41 18.44 -34.61
CA PRO A 267 1.37 18.16 -36.04
C PRO A 267 0.86 16.75 -36.38
N ILE A 268 0.89 15.83 -35.40
CA ILE A 268 0.36 14.48 -35.58
C ILE A 268 -1.15 14.50 -35.45
N LEU A 269 -1.67 15.20 -34.45
CA LEU A 269 -3.11 15.33 -34.18
C LEU A 269 -3.90 15.95 -35.32
N GLU A 270 -3.30 16.91 -36.03
CA GLU A 270 -3.92 17.51 -37.24
C GLU A 270 -4.23 16.49 -38.36
N LYS A 271 -3.60 15.32 -38.31
CA LYS A 271 -3.73 14.24 -39.28
C LYS A 271 -4.59 13.06 -38.82
N LEU A 272 -5.09 13.12 -37.60
CA LEU A 272 -5.93 12.05 -37.04
C LEU A 272 -7.41 12.23 -37.43
N PRO A 273 -8.16 11.11 -37.57
CA PRO A 273 -9.61 11.18 -37.71
C PRO A 273 -10.23 11.86 -36.47
N GLU A 274 -11.24 12.70 -36.70
CA GLU A 274 -11.88 13.49 -35.64
C GLU A 274 -12.51 12.61 -34.53
N GLU A 275 -12.95 11.40 -34.89
CA GLU A 275 -13.60 10.44 -34.01
C GLU A 275 -12.62 9.78 -33.00
N GLU A 276 -11.35 9.66 -33.37
CA GLU A 276 -10.30 9.05 -32.51
C GLU A 276 -9.54 10.08 -31.66
N THR A 277 -9.67 11.33 -32.03
CA THR A 277 -8.88 12.44 -31.50
C THR A 277 -9.06 12.67 -29.99
N PRO A 278 -10.27 12.62 -29.36
CA PRO A 278 -10.43 12.98 -27.96
C PRO A 278 -9.69 12.06 -26.99
N LEU A 279 -9.81 10.73 -27.13
CA LEU A 279 -9.20 9.76 -26.20
C LEU A 279 -7.67 9.78 -26.28
N VAL A 280 -7.14 9.88 -27.49
CA VAL A 280 -5.69 9.98 -27.72
C VAL A 280 -5.15 11.29 -27.15
N LEU A 281 -5.87 12.40 -27.35
CA LEU A 281 -5.51 13.71 -26.82
C LEU A 281 -5.46 13.75 -25.30
N GLU A 282 -6.45 13.21 -24.62
CA GLU A 282 -6.49 13.16 -23.17
C GLU A 282 -5.25 12.45 -22.62
N ARG A 283 -4.91 11.32 -23.21
CA ARG A 283 -3.76 10.52 -22.81
C ARG A 283 -2.44 11.24 -23.06
N VAL A 284 -2.26 11.82 -24.26
CA VAL A 284 -1.04 12.57 -24.61
C VAL A 284 -0.88 13.81 -23.74
N ALA A 285 -1.97 14.52 -23.42
CA ALA A 285 -1.93 15.65 -22.52
C ALA A 285 -1.51 15.26 -21.11
N ALA A 286 -2.07 14.17 -20.58
CA ALA A 286 -1.68 13.60 -19.29
C ALA A 286 -0.20 13.19 -19.29
N ASP A 287 0.24 12.46 -20.32
CA ASP A 287 1.62 12.06 -20.51
C ASP A 287 2.59 13.25 -20.53
N CYS A 288 2.27 14.28 -21.31
CA CYS A 288 3.07 15.50 -21.35
C CYS A 288 3.18 16.19 -19.99
N TYR A 289 2.10 16.23 -19.23
CA TYR A 289 2.13 16.78 -17.87
C TYR A 289 3.07 16.01 -16.95
N PHE A 290 2.90 14.73 -16.93
CA PHE A 290 3.63 13.86 -16.01
C PHE A 290 5.12 13.70 -16.36
N HIS A 291 5.48 13.86 -17.63
CA HIS A 291 6.88 13.92 -18.07
C HIS A 291 7.48 15.34 -18.01
N ASN A 292 6.83 16.26 -17.30
CA ASN A 292 7.26 17.65 -17.16
C ASN A 292 7.39 18.41 -18.50
N ARG A 293 6.65 17.98 -19.53
CA ARG A 293 6.54 18.68 -20.82
C ARG A 293 5.38 19.69 -20.77
N LEU A 294 5.45 20.61 -19.80
CA LEU A 294 4.32 21.44 -19.41
C LEU A 294 3.79 22.35 -20.51
N ASP A 295 4.68 22.92 -21.34
CA ASP A 295 4.28 23.81 -22.45
C ASP A 295 3.46 23.04 -23.50
N ARG A 296 3.87 21.80 -23.80
CA ARG A 296 3.12 20.92 -24.71
C ARG A 296 1.77 20.53 -24.12
N CYS A 297 1.74 20.17 -22.84
CA CYS A 297 0.48 19.89 -22.16
C CYS A 297 -0.48 21.07 -22.26
N ARG A 298 -0.03 22.29 -21.96
CA ARG A 298 -0.85 23.50 -22.05
C ARG A 298 -1.39 23.75 -23.45
N ALA A 299 -0.58 23.49 -24.47
CA ALA A 299 -1.01 23.64 -25.86
C ALA A 299 -2.11 22.64 -26.25
N LEU A 300 -2.17 21.48 -25.61
CA LEU A 300 -3.17 20.44 -25.86
C LEU A 300 -4.49 20.68 -25.11
N LEU A 301 -4.48 21.30 -23.92
CA LEU A 301 -5.67 21.47 -23.08
C LEU A 301 -6.87 22.11 -23.81
N PRO A 302 -6.71 23.17 -24.64
CA PRO A 302 -7.83 23.76 -25.35
C PRO A 302 -8.54 22.83 -26.33
N HIS A 303 -7.84 21.80 -26.81
CA HIS A 303 -8.38 20.81 -27.76
C HIS A 303 -9.12 19.65 -27.06
N LEU A 304 -9.03 19.56 -25.73
CA LEU A 304 -9.78 18.58 -24.95
C LEU A 304 -11.22 19.05 -24.70
N PRO A 305 -12.20 18.13 -24.62
CA PRO A 305 -13.57 18.50 -24.24
C PRO A 305 -13.60 19.24 -22.89
N GLU A 306 -14.44 20.28 -22.77
CA GLU A 306 -14.50 21.10 -21.55
C GLU A 306 -14.85 20.30 -20.29
N ASN A 307 -15.65 19.25 -20.44
CA ASN A 307 -16.08 18.38 -19.33
C ASN A 307 -15.20 17.14 -19.18
N SER A 308 -14.10 17.03 -19.92
CA SER A 308 -13.18 15.92 -19.79
C SER A 308 -12.59 15.88 -18.38
N LEU A 309 -12.63 14.70 -17.75
CA LEU A 309 -12.02 14.50 -16.44
C LEU A 309 -10.51 14.75 -16.48
N VAL A 310 -9.85 14.39 -17.58
CA VAL A 310 -8.42 14.65 -17.80
C VAL A 310 -8.14 16.15 -17.85
N ARG A 311 -8.89 16.89 -18.65
CA ARG A 311 -8.74 18.35 -18.76
C ARG A 311 -8.93 19.03 -17.42
N LEU A 312 -10.03 18.74 -16.72
CA LEU A 312 -10.35 19.34 -15.43
C LEU A 312 -9.23 19.08 -14.40
N TYR A 313 -8.72 17.86 -14.37
CA TYR A 313 -7.64 17.50 -13.47
C TYR A 313 -6.34 18.24 -13.80
N LEU A 314 -5.93 18.26 -15.07
CA LEU A 314 -4.70 18.94 -15.50
C LEU A 314 -4.79 20.46 -15.31
N GLU A 315 -5.94 21.08 -15.63
CA GLU A 315 -6.18 22.51 -15.36
C GLU A 315 -6.08 22.81 -13.86
N ALA A 316 -6.64 21.96 -13.00
CA ALA A 316 -6.50 22.10 -11.54
C ALA A 316 -5.03 22.00 -11.08
N ARG A 317 -4.27 21.07 -11.65
CA ARG A 317 -2.84 20.91 -11.35
C ARG A 317 -2.01 22.12 -11.80
N PHE A 318 -2.33 22.71 -12.96
CA PHE A 318 -1.70 23.95 -13.41
C PHE A 318 -2.08 25.12 -12.51
N ALA A 319 -3.35 25.30 -12.21
CA ALA A 319 -3.81 26.34 -11.30
C ALA A 319 -3.13 26.26 -9.92
N LYS A 320 -2.98 25.04 -9.37
CA LYS A 320 -2.22 24.83 -8.12
C LYS A 320 -0.76 25.27 -8.26
N ARG A 321 -0.08 24.91 -9.34
CA ARG A 321 1.34 25.30 -9.60
C ARG A 321 1.51 26.80 -9.75
N GLU A 322 0.51 27.49 -10.28
CA GLU A 322 0.49 28.95 -10.46
C GLU A 322 0.05 29.72 -9.21
N GLY A 323 -0.28 28.99 -8.13
CA GLY A 323 -0.76 29.56 -6.87
C GLY A 323 -2.24 29.95 -6.90
N ASN A 324 -2.97 29.68 -8.00
CA ASN A 324 -4.42 29.93 -8.11
C ASN A 324 -5.24 28.81 -7.45
N ARG A 325 -5.19 28.76 -6.11
CA ARG A 325 -5.81 27.70 -5.30
C ARG A 325 -7.32 27.65 -5.42
N LYS A 326 -7.95 28.81 -5.65
CA LYS A 326 -9.41 28.88 -5.83
C LYS A 326 -9.84 28.15 -7.09
N GLU A 327 -9.21 28.47 -8.21
CA GLU A 327 -9.51 27.81 -9.48
C GLU A 327 -9.20 26.31 -9.42
N ALA A 328 -8.08 25.93 -8.80
CA ALA A 328 -7.74 24.53 -8.60
C ALA A 328 -8.84 23.76 -7.84
N ALA A 329 -9.37 24.33 -6.75
CA ALA A 329 -10.47 23.74 -6.00
C ALA A 329 -11.77 23.65 -6.81
N GLU A 330 -12.11 24.69 -7.56
CA GLU A 330 -13.29 24.72 -8.44
C GLU A 330 -13.22 23.62 -9.51
N LYS A 331 -12.06 23.46 -10.16
CA LYS A 331 -11.85 22.41 -11.19
C LYS A 331 -11.96 21.01 -10.61
N LEU A 332 -11.36 20.73 -9.43
CA LEU A 332 -11.47 19.43 -8.79
C LEU A 332 -12.90 19.16 -8.29
N SER A 333 -13.60 20.15 -7.79
CA SER A 333 -15.01 20.01 -7.39
C SER A 333 -15.88 19.66 -8.60
N LEU A 334 -15.63 20.28 -9.77
CA LEU A 334 -16.29 19.98 -11.02
C LEU A 334 -15.92 18.56 -11.51
N TRP A 335 -14.67 18.15 -11.34
CA TRP A 335 -14.23 16.80 -11.62
C TRP A 335 -15.05 15.78 -10.81
N LEU A 336 -15.17 15.99 -9.48
CA LEU A 336 -15.96 15.13 -8.58
C LEU A 336 -17.46 15.08 -8.96
N ALA A 337 -18.01 16.19 -9.43
CA ALA A 337 -19.39 16.23 -9.91
C ALA A 337 -19.59 15.46 -11.23
N ASN A 338 -18.59 15.45 -12.10
CA ASN A 338 -18.63 14.80 -13.40
C ASN A 338 -18.26 13.31 -13.33
N CYS A 339 -17.37 12.88 -12.44
CA CYS A 339 -17.00 11.47 -12.31
C CYS A 339 -18.18 10.57 -11.90
N ARG A 340 -19.22 11.12 -11.28
CA ARG A 340 -20.48 10.41 -10.98
C ARG A 340 -21.32 10.12 -12.22
N LYS A 341 -21.06 10.83 -13.32
CA LYS A 341 -21.84 10.78 -14.58
C LYS A 341 -21.06 10.11 -15.72
N GLN A 342 -19.75 10.06 -15.61
CA GLN A 342 -18.86 9.52 -16.62
C GLN A 342 -18.04 8.37 -16.04
N ALA A 343 -17.74 7.37 -16.85
CA ALA A 343 -16.73 6.38 -16.45
C ALA A 343 -15.39 7.08 -16.33
N VAL A 344 -14.74 6.93 -15.18
CA VAL A 344 -13.36 7.39 -15.01
C VAL A 344 -12.49 6.59 -15.99
N PRO A 345 -11.64 7.23 -16.80
CA PRO A 345 -10.75 6.52 -17.70
C PRO A 345 -9.91 5.53 -16.88
N SER A 346 -10.12 4.24 -17.10
CA SER A 346 -9.43 3.18 -16.37
C SER A 346 -8.02 3.02 -16.93
N TRP A 347 -7.12 3.89 -16.53
CA TRP A 347 -5.69 3.72 -16.80
C TRP A 347 -5.06 3.09 -15.57
N LYS A 348 -5.31 1.79 -15.34
CA LYS A 348 -4.61 1.05 -14.31
C LYS A 348 -3.14 0.93 -14.69
N PHE A 349 -2.31 1.65 -13.98
CA PHE A 349 -0.87 1.66 -14.18
C PHE A 349 -0.15 0.59 -13.35
N TYR A 350 -0.84 -0.03 -12.38
CA TYR A 350 -0.23 -0.97 -11.45
C TYR A 350 -1.10 -2.19 -11.24
N SER A 351 -0.49 -3.34 -11.02
CA SER A 351 -1.16 -4.44 -10.35
C SER A 351 -1.49 -4.02 -8.91
N ASP A 352 -2.50 -4.61 -8.29
CA ASP A 352 -2.87 -4.29 -6.91
C ASP A 352 -1.69 -4.48 -5.93
N GLU A 353 -0.74 -5.38 -6.22
CA GLU A 353 0.49 -5.59 -5.45
C GLU A 353 1.51 -4.46 -5.66
N GLU A 354 1.67 -3.98 -6.88
CA GLU A 354 2.56 -2.86 -7.19
C GLU A 354 2.02 -1.52 -6.66
N ALA A 355 0.72 -1.33 -6.63
CA ALA A 355 0.08 -0.17 -6.02
C ALA A 355 0.32 -0.11 -4.49
N GLN A 356 0.55 -1.24 -3.82
CA GLN A 356 0.92 -1.25 -2.41
C GLN A 356 2.39 -0.85 -2.18
N ILE A 357 3.29 -1.21 -3.09
CA ILE A 357 4.72 -0.89 -2.98
C ILE A 357 5.01 0.51 -3.52
N PHE A 358 4.28 0.93 -4.51
CA PHE A 358 4.45 2.19 -5.22
C PHE A 358 3.11 2.91 -5.35
N PRO A 359 2.67 3.68 -4.34
CA PRO A 359 1.43 4.41 -4.45
C PRO A 359 1.43 5.31 -5.70
N PRO A 360 0.35 5.34 -6.46
CA PRO A 360 0.27 6.03 -7.75
C PRO A 360 0.26 7.55 -7.57
N GLN A 361 1.42 8.14 -7.33
CA GLN A 361 1.53 9.60 -7.13
C GLN A 361 1.43 10.41 -8.41
N SER A 362 1.48 9.77 -9.54
CA SER A 362 1.58 10.45 -10.83
C SER A 362 0.53 10.04 -11.86
N ALA A 363 -0.26 9.01 -11.58
CA ALA A 363 -1.36 8.62 -12.43
C ALA A 363 -2.53 9.62 -12.33
N MET A 364 -3.37 9.66 -13.35
CA MET A 364 -4.67 10.32 -13.23
C MET A 364 -5.44 9.64 -12.10
N PRO A 365 -6.13 10.41 -11.24
CA PRO A 365 -6.93 9.81 -10.17
C PRO A 365 -8.01 8.92 -10.78
N GLU A 366 -7.98 7.65 -10.42
CA GLU A 366 -9.01 6.69 -10.83
C GLU A 366 -10.24 6.79 -9.93
N PHE A 367 -10.04 7.22 -8.69
CA PHE A 367 -11.06 7.21 -7.66
C PHE A 367 -11.38 8.61 -7.13
N PRO A 368 -12.64 8.90 -6.86
CA PRO A 368 -13.03 10.15 -6.21
C PRO A 368 -12.27 10.43 -4.91
N ALA A 369 -11.90 9.39 -4.16
CA ALA A 369 -11.12 9.50 -2.93
C ALA A 369 -9.76 10.20 -3.14
N GLU A 370 -9.05 9.89 -4.22
CA GLU A 370 -7.77 10.55 -4.53
C GLU A 370 -7.94 12.03 -4.83
N VAL A 371 -8.98 12.38 -5.60
CA VAL A 371 -9.31 13.78 -5.88
C VAL A 371 -9.71 14.52 -4.62
N GLN A 372 -10.45 13.88 -3.73
CA GLN A 372 -10.77 14.43 -2.41
C GLN A 372 -9.50 14.69 -1.57
N GLY A 373 -8.54 13.76 -1.58
CA GLY A 373 -7.26 13.96 -0.90
C GLY A 373 -6.49 15.18 -1.43
N ILE A 374 -6.40 15.31 -2.75
CA ILE A 374 -5.77 16.48 -3.40
C ILE A 374 -6.53 17.77 -3.08
N LEU A 375 -7.85 17.74 -3.12
CA LEU A 375 -8.70 18.87 -2.76
C LEU A 375 -8.49 19.28 -1.29
N GLY A 376 -8.35 18.30 -0.40
CA GLY A 376 -8.02 18.53 1.01
C GLY A 376 -6.72 19.31 1.18
N THR A 377 -5.66 19.00 0.41
CA THR A 377 -4.40 19.78 0.47
C THR A 377 -4.60 21.23 0.01
N ILE A 378 -5.42 21.46 -1.01
CA ILE A 378 -5.73 22.81 -1.51
C ILE A 378 -6.52 23.61 -0.47
N HIS A 379 -7.43 22.97 0.25
CA HIS A 379 -8.17 23.61 1.35
C HIS A 379 -7.24 23.95 2.52
N VAL A 380 -6.27 23.08 2.85
CA VAL A 380 -5.23 23.43 3.85
C VAL A 380 -4.42 24.65 3.42
N ASP A 381 -3.98 24.72 2.15
CA ASP A 381 -3.26 25.86 1.60
C ASP A 381 -4.07 27.18 1.65
N ARG A 382 -5.40 27.09 1.67
CA ARG A 382 -6.32 28.23 1.77
C ARG A 382 -6.74 28.54 3.19
N GLU A 383 -6.30 27.76 4.16
CA GLU A 383 -6.73 27.80 5.55
C GLU A 383 -8.24 27.50 5.76
N ASP A 384 -8.88 26.84 4.77
CA ASP A 384 -10.26 26.36 4.84
C ASP A 384 -10.29 24.98 5.55
N PHE A 385 -9.92 24.94 6.83
CA PHE A 385 -9.63 23.69 7.55
C PHE A 385 -10.84 22.78 7.75
N LEU A 386 -12.05 23.31 7.82
CA LEU A 386 -13.26 22.48 7.90
C LEU A 386 -13.49 21.71 6.60
N GLU A 387 -13.33 22.39 5.48
CA GLU A 387 -13.43 21.78 4.15
C GLU A 387 -12.30 20.77 3.93
N ALA A 388 -11.09 21.08 4.41
CA ALA A 388 -9.96 20.17 4.38
C ALA A 388 -10.24 18.87 5.17
N LEU A 389 -10.76 19.00 6.41
CA LEU A 389 -11.16 17.84 7.21
C LEU A 389 -12.20 17.00 6.47
N HIS A 390 -13.23 17.63 5.92
CA HIS A 390 -14.29 16.95 5.18
C HIS A 390 -13.71 16.19 3.97
N ALA A 391 -12.86 16.83 3.19
CA ALA A 391 -12.23 16.23 2.02
C ALA A 391 -11.33 15.03 2.39
N PHE A 392 -10.50 15.13 3.42
CA PHE A 392 -9.66 14.02 3.87
C PHE A 392 -10.47 12.85 4.44
N LEU A 393 -11.59 13.10 5.10
CA LEU A 393 -12.50 12.04 5.54
C LEU A 393 -13.15 11.32 4.36
N GLN A 394 -13.52 12.04 3.29
CA GLN A 394 -14.02 11.45 2.05
C GLN A 394 -12.92 10.70 1.28
N ALA A 395 -11.66 11.09 1.44
CA ALA A 395 -10.50 10.40 0.90
C ALA A 395 -10.07 9.17 1.72
N GLU A 396 -10.75 8.90 2.84
CA GLU A 396 -10.38 7.87 3.82
C GLU A 396 -8.96 8.04 4.40
N SER A 397 -8.39 9.25 4.28
CA SER A 397 -7.07 9.57 4.81
C SER A 397 -7.15 9.99 6.27
N ARG A 398 -7.10 9.02 7.18
CA ARG A 398 -7.14 9.27 8.62
C ARG A 398 -5.95 10.07 9.14
N VAL A 399 -4.77 9.90 8.53
CA VAL A 399 -3.57 10.65 8.93
C VAL A 399 -3.75 12.14 8.67
N ASP A 400 -4.14 12.51 7.45
CA ASP A 400 -4.34 13.92 7.08
C ASP A 400 -5.51 14.54 7.83
N ALA A 401 -6.61 13.79 7.99
CA ALA A 401 -7.74 14.21 8.81
C ALA A 401 -7.33 14.44 10.27
N ALA A 402 -6.46 13.59 10.83
CA ALA A 402 -5.94 13.76 12.18
C ALA A 402 -5.05 15.01 12.33
N VAL A 403 -4.21 15.31 11.32
CA VAL A 403 -3.44 16.57 11.29
C VAL A 403 -4.35 17.77 11.40
N VAL A 404 -5.38 17.83 10.55
CA VAL A 404 -6.34 18.93 10.56
C VAL A 404 -7.09 19.00 11.90
N ALA A 405 -7.61 17.86 12.37
CA ALA A 405 -8.43 17.80 13.58
C ALA A 405 -7.64 18.09 14.87
N GLU A 406 -6.36 17.74 14.95
CA GLU A 406 -5.56 17.94 16.16
C GLU A 406 -4.72 19.22 16.15
N GLN A 407 -4.31 19.72 14.97
CA GLN A 407 -3.29 20.76 14.89
C GLN A 407 -3.77 22.05 14.22
N LEU A 408 -4.76 21.98 13.33
CA LEU A 408 -5.19 23.13 12.54
C LEU A 408 -6.53 23.70 13.00
N LEU A 409 -7.53 22.84 13.26
CA LEU A 409 -8.86 23.28 13.67
C LEU A 409 -8.91 23.68 15.15
N PRO A 410 -9.65 24.75 15.50
CA PRO A 410 -10.09 25.00 16.87
C PRO A 410 -10.95 23.83 17.39
N ALA A 411 -10.85 23.53 18.69
CA ALA A 411 -11.66 22.44 19.27
C ALA A 411 -13.17 22.71 19.15
N ASP A 412 -13.61 23.97 19.26
CA ASP A 412 -15.02 24.32 19.13
C ASP A 412 -15.57 24.06 17.73
N SER A 413 -14.79 24.36 16.69
CA SER A 413 -15.17 24.04 15.30
C SER A 413 -15.24 22.53 15.08
N LEU A 414 -14.35 21.76 15.70
CA LEU A 414 -14.39 20.31 15.62
C LEU A 414 -15.58 19.71 16.37
N ILE A 415 -15.97 20.29 17.51
CA ILE A 415 -17.18 19.93 18.25
C ILE A 415 -18.40 20.12 17.36
N GLU A 416 -18.53 21.28 16.74
CA GLU A 416 -19.65 21.57 15.84
C GLU A 416 -19.68 20.62 14.65
N TYR A 417 -18.54 20.37 14.02
CA TYR A 417 -18.41 19.41 12.92
C TYR A 417 -18.84 18.00 13.35
N CYS A 418 -18.37 17.52 14.50
CA CYS A 418 -18.74 16.18 15.00
C CYS A 418 -20.23 16.05 15.32
N ARG A 419 -20.85 17.10 15.82
CA ARG A 419 -22.31 17.12 16.10
C ARG A 419 -23.15 17.08 14.83
N ASN A 420 -22.69 17.73 13.77
CA ASN A 420 -23.44 17.87 12.53
C ASN A 420 -23.14 16.76 11.52
N HIS A 421 -21.92 16.24 11.48
CA HIS A 421 -21.44 15.36 10.40
C HIS A 421 -20.96 13.97 10.87
N ALA A 422 -20.57 13.79 12.14
CA ALA A 422 -20.12 12.50 12.65
C ALA A 422 -21.16 11.89 13.62
N THR A 423 -22.38 11.69 13.15
CA THR A 423 -23.54 11.32 13.99
C THR A 423 -23.84 9.82 14.00
N ASP A 424 -23.40 9.07 13.00
CA ASP A 424 -23.67 7.64 12.88
C ASP A 424 -22.72 6.83 13.80
N PRO A 425 -23.26 6.13 14.83
CA PRO A 425 -22.47 5.34 15.76
C PRO A 425 -21.92 4.05 15.13
N GLU A 426 -22.48 3.57 14.04
CA GLU A 426 -22.01 2.37 13.34
C GLU A 426 -20.89 2.69 12.34
N ASN A 427 -20.77 3.93 11.90
CA ASN A 427 -19.72 4.36 11.03
C ASN A 427 -18.38 4.45 11.77
N GLU A 428 -17.39 3.67 11.34
CA GLU A 428 -16.07 3.59 11.97
C GLU A 428 -15.34 4.93 11.97
N THR A 429 -15.40 5.67 10.87
CA THR A 429 -14.76 6.99 10.73
C THR A 429 -15.37 8.01 11.66
N HIS A 430 -16.71 8.00 11.83
CA HIS A 430 -17.39 8.86 12.79
C HIS A 430 -17.00 8.52 14.24
N ARG A 431 -16.96 7.22 14.59
CA ARG A 431 -16.51 6.79 15.93
C ARG A 431 -15.08 7.21 16.21
N TRP A 432 -14.20 7.00 15.24
CA TRP A 432 -12.80 7.39 15.34
C TRP A 432 -12.65 8.89 15.56
N LEU A 433 -13.28 9.74 14.73
CA LEU A 433 -13.17 11.20 14.83
C LEU A 433 -13.72 11.72 16.16
N ARG A 434 -14.86 11.18 16.62
CA ARG A 434 -15.41 11.53 17.94
C ARG A 434 -14.47 11.15 19.07
N HIS A 435 -13.85 9.97 19.03
CA HIS A 435 -12.90 9.55 20.05
C HIS A 435 -11.61 10.40 20.02
N LEU A 436 -11.10 10.78 18.86
CA LEU A 436 -10.02 11.75 18.72
C LEU A 436 -10.39 13.08 19.44
N LEU A 437 -11.57 13.62 19.15
CA LEU A 437 -12.06 14.85 19.78
C LEU A 437 -12.20 14.69 21.32
N ALA A 438 -12.73 13.58 21.79
CA ALA A 438 -12.84 13.29 23.23
C ALA A 438 -11.46 13.38 23.91
N ARG A 439 -10.45 12.70 23.38
CA ARG A 439 -9.09 12.73 23.89
C ARG A 439 -8.47 14.13 23.83
N ARG A 440 -8.73 14.88 22.75
CA ARG A 440 -8.28 16.27 22.63
C ARG A 440 -8.90 17.15 23.71
N LEU A 441 -10.21 17.07 23.95
CA LEU A 441 -10.90 17.82 25.01
C LEU A 441 -10.40 17.45 26.40
N MET A 442 -10.06 16.16 26.64
CA MET A 442 -9.41 15.75 27.90
C MET A 442 -8.03 16.38 28.07
N ARG A 443 -7.26 16.56 27.00
CA ARG A 443 -5.95 17.26 27.03
C ARG A 443 -6.12 18.76 27.32
N GLU A 444 -7.17 19.36 26.80
CA GLU A 444 -7.53 20.77 27.01
C GLU A 444 -8.25 21.03 28.36
N ASN A 445 -8.36 20.01 29.22
CA ASN A 445 -9.07 20.05 30.50
C ASN A 445 -10.60 20.33 30.39
N ARG A 446 -11.18 20.13 29.24
CA ARG A 446 -12.62 20.23 28.96
C ARG A 446 -13.32 18.89 29.26
N VAL A 447 -13.07 18.36 30.47
CA VAL A 447 -13.45 16.99 30.87
C VAL A 447 -14.94 16.74 30.69
N ARG A 448 -15.80 17.69 31.10
CA ARG A 448 -17.27 17.53 31.00
C ARG A 448 -17.73 17.38 29.56
N GLU A 449 -17.21 18.19 28.66
CA GLU A 449 -17.58 18.19 27.24
C GLU A 449 -17.09 16.94 26.52
N ALA A 450 -15.92 16.44 26.90
CA ALA A 450 -15.35 15.21 26.34
C ALA A 450 -16.30 14.00 26.44
N GLY A 451 -17.13 13.96 27.50
CA GLY A 451 -18.04 12.85 27.77
C GLY A 451 -19.04 12.54 26.65
N GLU A 452 -19.45 13.56 25.90
CA GLU A 452 -20.35 13.42 24.75
C GLU A 452 -19.72 12.60 23.61
N PHE A 453 -18.41 12.68 23.46
CA PHE A 453 -17.68 12.18 22.31
C PHE A 453 -16.99 10.83 22.54
N PHE A 454 -16.89 10.36 23.78
CA PHE A 454 -16.35 9.03 24.06
C PHE A 454 -17.25 7.92 23.51
N PRO A 455 -16.64 6.84 22.94
CA PRO A 455 -17.39 5.66 22.52
C PRO A 455 -18.09 5.02 23.72
N PRO A 456 -19.20 4.29 23.51
CA PRO A 456 -19.99 3.68 24.59
C PRO A 456 -19.14 2.87 25.58
N SER A 457 -18.15 2.12 25.10
CA SER A 457 -17.23 1.32 25.91
C SER A 457 -16.37 2.11 26.91
N LEU A 458 -16.11 3.38 26.62
CA LEU A 458 -15.25 4.24 27.47
C LEU A 458 -16.06 5.26 28.31
N ARG A 459 -17.37 5.36 28.14
CA ARG A 459 -18.19 6.34 28.88
C ARG A 459 -18.18 6.12 30.38
N ALA A 460 -18.22 4.87 30.82
CA ALA A 460 -18.14 4.54 32.25
C ALA A 460 -16.79 4.95 32.84
N LEU A 461 -15.68 4.71 32.11
CA LEU A 461 -14.34 5.12 32.51
C LEU A 461 -14.22 6.65 32.57
N HIS A 462 -14.70 7.34 31.56
CA HIS A 462 -14.72 8.80 31.55
C HIS A 462 -15.54 9.38 32.74
N LYS A 463 -16.72 8.81 33.00
CA LYS A 463 -17.56 9.23 34.15
C LYS A 463 -16.82 9.03 35.46
N LEU A 464 -16.15 7.86 35.66
CA LEU A 464 -15.33 7.59 36.83
C LEU A 464 -14.22 8.62 36.99
N TYR A 465 -13.49 8.95 35.90
CA TYR A 465 -12.47 9.99 35.91
C TYR A 465 -13.04 11.35 36.33
N GLN A 466 -14.17 11.73 35.77
CA GLN A 466 -14.85 13.01 36.08
C GLN A 466 -15.29 13.09 37.55
N GLU A 467 -15.98 12.07 38.05
CA GLU A 467 -16.43 12.00 39.45
C GLU A 467 -15.25 12.03 40.43
N THR A 468 -14.20 11.28 40.13
CA THR A 468 -12.97 11.25 40.91
C THR A 468 -12.25 12.60 40.89
N SER A 469 -12.24 13.27 39.75
CA SER A 469 -11.68 14.63 39.63
C SER A 469 -12.44 15.66 40.46
N ILE A 470 -13.77 15.57 40.48
CA ILE A 470 -14.61 16.41 41.34
C ILE A 470 -14.27 16.12 42.82
N ALA A 471 -14.24 14.85 43.21
CA ALA A 471 -13.92 14.44 44.59
C ALA A 471 -12.56 14.96 45.08
N ALA A 472 -11.52 14.91 44.20
CA ALA A 472 -10.19 15.39 44.50
C ALA A 472 -10.13 16.93 44.77
N ASN A 473 -11.05 17.69 44.16
CA ASN A 473 -11.07 19.16 44.26
C ASN A 473 -12.15 19.70 45.22
N THR A 474 -13.00 18.83 45.79
CA THR A 474 -14.04 19.23 46.74
C THR A 474 -13.41 19.53 48.10
N LEU A 475 -13.37 20.80 48.51
CA LEU A 475 -12.67 21.24 49.72
C LEU A 475 -13.33 20.81 51.04
N GLU A 476 -14.60 20.50 51.00
CA GLU A 476 -15.37 19.98 52.14
C GLU A 476 -14.98 18.55 52.54
N ARG A 477 -14.31 17.81 51.67
CA ARG A 477 -13.76 16.48 51.96
C ARG A 477 -12.45 16.61 52.79
N SER A 478 -12.19 15.61 53.60
CA SER A 478 -10.94 15.50 54.35
C SER A 478 -9.74 15.44 53.38
N LYS A 479 -8.57 15.81 53.87
CA LYS A 479 -7.33 15.69 53.09
C LYS A 479 -7.04 14.28 52.64
N ASN A 480 -7.32 13.26 53.46
CA ASN A 480 -7.13 11.87 53.09
C ASN A 480 -8.10 11.41 52.03
N GLU A 481 -9.37 11.80 52.06
CA GLU A 481 -10.33 11.49 51.00
C GLU A 481 -9.94 12.12 49.66
N ARG A 482 -9.49 13.38 49.67
CA ARG A 482 -8.99 14.07 48.48
C ARG A 482 -7.69 13.46 47.98
N ALA A 483 -6.78 13.06 48.87
CA ALA A 483 -5.56 12.36 48.51
C ALA A 483 -5.85 10.99 47.87
N LEU A 484 -6.82 10.26 48.40
CA LEU A 484 -7.27 9.00 47.81
C LEU A 484 -7.85 9.21 46.40
N ALA A 485 -8.66 10.25 46.22
CA ALA A 485 -9.20 10.59 44.91
C ALA A 485 -8.09 10.99 43.91
N LEU A 486 -7.07 11.76 44.34
CA LEU A 486 -5.89 12.05 43.51
C LEU A 486 -5.11 10.78 43.14
N PHE A 487 -4.95 9.86 44.09
CA PHE A 487 -4.29 8.58 43.84
C PHE A 487 -5.06 7.76 42.80
N GLU A 488 -6.38 7.75 42.90
CA GLU A 488 -7.24 7.06 41.94
C GLU A 488 -7.18 7.67 40.53
N LEU A 489 -7.13 9.01 40.41
CA LEU A 489 -6.88 9.68 39.13
C LEU A 489 -5.54 9.25 38.50
N GLY A 490 -4.48 9.15 39.32
CA GLY A 490 -3.18 8.64 38.88
C GLY A 490 -3.28 7.21 38.36
N ARG A 491 -4.05 6.35 39.07
CA ARG A 491 -4.27 4.96 38.68
C ARG A 491 -5.01 4.85 37.35
N ILE A 492 -6.08 5.60 37.18
CA ILE A 492 -6.88 5.64 35.95
C ILE A 492 -5.96 6.05 34.78
N LEU A 493 -5.20 7.14 34.89
CA LEU A 493 -4.32 7.58 33.82
C LEU A 493 -3.13 6.65 33.58
N ARG A 494 -2.64 5.94 34.60
CA ARG A 494 -1.59 4.94 34.39
C ARG A 494 -2.07 3.75 33.58
N GLN A 495 -3.30 3.31 33.79
CA GLN A 495 -3.93 2.16 33.13
C GLN A 495 -4.55 2.50 31.78
N HIS A 496 -5.27 3.62 31.70
CA HIS A 496 -6.12 4.01 30.59
C HIS A 496 -5.80 5.40 29.99
N GLY A 497 -4.58 5.85 30.20
CA GLY A 497 -4.21 7.18 29.75
C GLY A 497 -4.15 7.31 28.22
N SER A 498 -3.86 6.23 27.51
CA SER A 498 -3.88 6.19 26.06
C SER A 498 -5.28 6.46 25.51
N GLU A 499 -6.28 5.73 26.04
CA GLU A 499 -7.67 5.83 25.61
C GLU A 499 -8.32 7.15 26.00
N LEU A 500 -7.82 7.78 27.06
CA LEU A 500 -8.39 9.04 27.58
C LEU A 500 -7.68 10.29 27.07
N ARG A 501 -6.37 10.25 26.78
CA ARG A 501 -5.58 11.47 26.56
C ARG A 501 -4.49 11.36 25.48
N ALA A 502 -4.23 10.20 24.88
CA ALA A 502 -3.19 10.09 23.87
C ALA A 502 -3.46 11.00 22.66
N THR A 503 -2.39 11.49 22.05
CA THR A 503 -2.46 12.17 20.76
C THR A 503 -2.67 11.16 19.65
N GLU A 504 -3.43 11.53 18.64
CA GLU A 504 -3.67 10.67 17.48
C GLU A 504 -2.40 10.43 16.68
N LEU A 505 -1.66 11.51 16.47
CA LEU A 505 -0.36 11.53 15.82
C LEU A 505 0.78 11.63 16.86
N GLU A 506 1.94 12.16 16.47
CA GLU A 506 3.03 12.40 17.42
C GLU A 506 2.58 13.24 18.64
N PRO A 507 3.09 12.92 19.81
CA PRO A 507 4.12 11.92 20.12
C PRO A 507 3.61 10.53 20.46
N ASP A 508 2.30 10.32 20.72
CA ASP A 508 1.77 9.04 21.20
C ASP A 508 1.43 8.06 20.10
N LEU A 509 1.07 8.55 18.89
CA LEU A 509 0.72 7.78 17.71
C LEU A 509 -0.42 6.76 17.96
N PHE A 510 -1.50 7.23 18.57
CA PHE A 510 -2.65 6.38 18.89
C PHE A 510 -3.24 5.73 17.64
N LEU A 511 -3.28 6.43 16.49
CA LEU A 511 -3.72 5.91 15.20
C LEU A 511 -2.97 4.63 14.78
N LEU A 512 -1.71 4.50 15.21
CA LEU A 512 -0.81 3.39 14.87
C LEU A 512 -0.57 2.47 16.08
N ASN A 513 -1.48 2.41 17.05
CA ASN A 513 -1.35 1.64 18.30
C ASN A 513 -0.05 1.92 19.09
N GLY A 514 0.56 3.07 18.85
CA GLY A 514 1.79 3.46 19.52
C GLY A 514 3.05 2.74 19.03
N ASP A 515 2.96 1.93 17.99
CA ASP A 515 4.06 1.05 17.56
C ASP A 515 5.11 1.77 16.71
N TYR A 516 4.87 2.99 16.28
CA TYR A 516 5.75 3.70 15.36
C TYR A 516 6.17 5.09 15.79
N PRO A 517 7.48 5.41 15.68
CA PRO A 517 7.94 6.77 15.45
C PRO A 517 7.84 7.06 13.94
N GLY A 518 6.67 7.27 13.42
CA GLY A 518 6.58 6.98 12.03
C GLY A 518 6.12 8.04 11.09
N LEU A 519 5.70 9.20 11.52
CA LEU A 519 5.73 10.35 10.63
C LEU A 519 7.13 10.96 10.72
N PRO A 520 7.72 11.41 9.59
CA PRO A 520 9.02 12.04 9.63
C PRO A 520 9.04 13.09 10.71
N SER A 521 9.88 12.88 11.73
CA SER A 521 10.02 13.86 12.81
C SER A 521 10.46 15.20 12.21
N ALA A 522 10.22 16.29 12.91
CA ALA A 522 10.76 17.59 12.50
C ALA A 522 12.27 17.52 12.14
N ASN A 523 13.02 16.65 12.83
CA ASN A 523 14.45 16.44 12.59
C ASN A 523 14.76 15.75 11.25
N TRP A 524 13.88 14.88 10.73
CA TRP A 524 14.06 14.29 9.39
C TRP A 524 13.89 15.35 8.30
N ARG A 525 13.10 16.36 8.56
CA ARG A 525 12.85 17.48 7.65
C ARG A 525 13.89 18.61 7.75
N GLU A 526 14.79 18.54 8.73
CA GLU A 526 15.90 19.48 8.84
C GLU A 526 16.76 19.43 7.58
N GLY A 527 16.79 20.52 6.83
CA GLY A 527 17.52 20.64 5.57
C GLY A 527 16.72 20.32 4.31
N GLN A 528 15.44 19.92 4.41
CA GLN A 528 14.58 19.77 3.24
C GLN A 528 13.81 21.07 2.95
N THR A 529 13.61 21.37 1.68
CA THR A 529 12.78 22.49 1.24
C THR A 529 11.34 21.99 1.11
N ALA A 530 10.39 22.68 1.74
CA ALA A 530 8.96 22.41 1.57
C ALA A 530 8.56 22.56 0.10
N VAL A 531 7.81 21.59 -0.42
CA VAL A 531 7.44 21.52 -1.84
C VAL A 531 6.29 22.48 -2.15
N ASP A 532 5.35 22.60 -1.22
CA ASP A 532 4.19 23.48 -1.36
C ASP A 532 3.83 24.18 -0.03
N ASP A 533 2.80 25.01 -0.07
CA ASP A 533 2.41 25.81 1.07
C ASP A 533 1.73 24.99 2.18
N SER A 534 1.06 23.88 1.84
CA SER A 534 0.50 22.97 2.83
C SER A 534 1.60 22.31 3.67
N GLU A 535 2.70 21.88 3.04
CA GLU A 535 3.87 21.40 3.76
C GLU A 535 4.50 22.49 4.64
N LYS A 536 4.66 23.72 4.10
CA LYS A 536 5.19 24.85 4.89
C LYS A 536 4.34 25.12 6.11
N LEU A 537 3.01 25.05 5.96
CA LEU A 537 2.09 25.21 7.08
C LEU A 537 2.29 24.11 8.13
N LEU A 538 2.41 22.84 7.71
CA LEU A 538 2.67 21.74 8.64
C LEU A 538 4.01 21.85 9.37
N TRP A 539 5.00 22.49 8.76
CA TRP A 539 6.32 22.70 9.37
C TRP A 539 6.35 23.91 10.30
N ASN A 540 5.32 24.76 10.27
CA ASN A 540 5.24 25.91 11.15
C ASN A 540 4.99 25.49 12.60
N ALA A 541 5.98 25.69 13.46
CA ALA A 541 5.90 25.37 14.89
C ALA A 541 4.92 26.26 15.67
N GLU A 542 4.53 27.40 15.10
CA GLU A 542 3.72 28.45 15.76
C GLU A 542 2.23 28.37 15.41
N LEU A 543 1.77 27.27 14.78
CA LEU A 543 0.34 27.08 14.50
C LEU A 543 -0.49 27.25 15.78
N PRO A 544 -1.57 28.05 15.75
CA PRO A 544 -2.34 28.43 16.95
C PRO A 544 -2.90 27.23 17.72
N ASN A 545 -3.31 26.20 17.00
CA ASN A 545 -3.95 25.03 17.57
C ASN A 545 -3.01 23.81 17.65
N ARG A 546 -1.73 24.00 17.33
CA ARG A 546 -0.76 22.92 17.36
C ARG A 546 -0.66 22.30 18.74
N ASN A 547 -0.73 20.98 18.78
CA ASN A 547 -0.53 20.24 20.00
C ASN A 547 0.90 20.49 20.53
N ARG A 548 1.01 21.13 21.70
CA ARG A 548 2.29 21.46 22.36
C ARG A 548 2.89 20.29 23.13
N ILE A 549 2.25 19.13 23.09
CA ILE A 549 2.74 17.92 23.75
C ILE A 549 3.88 17.36 22.90
N SER A 550 5.09 17.44 23.41
CA SER A 550 6.32 16.99 22.73
C SER A 550 6.83 15.65 23.23
N ARG A 551 6.23 15.09 24.29
CA ARG A 551 6.74 13.88 24.94
C ARG A 551 5.73 12.74 24.85
N ARG A 552 6.18 11.60 24.34
CA ARG A 552 5.42 10.35 24.30
C ARG A 552 5.00 9.90 25.70
N PHE A 553 3.79 9.35 25.78
CA PHE A 553 3.20 8.91 27.05
C PHE A 553 3.08 10.02 28.11
N HIS A 554 2.87 11.25 27.67
CA HIS A 554 2.70 12.42 28.55
C HIS A 554 1.67 12.18 29.68
N TYR A 555 0.62 11.39 29.43
CA TYR A 555 -0.39 11.01 30.41
C TYR A 555 0.20 10.20 31.59
N ARG A 556 1.32 9.48 31.40
CA ARG A 556 2.03 8.81 32.53
C ARG A 556 2.68 9.81 33.46
N ARG A 557 3.19 10.94 32.96
CA ARG A 557 3.71 12.02 33.77
C ARG A 557 2.60 12.71 34.56
N ILE A 558 1.43 12.91 33.93
CA ILE A 558 0.24 13.43 34.59
C ILE A 558 -0.21 12.45 35.69
N ALA A 559 -0.15 11.15 35.43
CA ALA A 559 -0.42 10.13 36.46
C ALA A 559 0.56 10.23 37.64
N ALA A 560 1.88 10.40 37.36
CA ALA A 560 2.89 10.59 38.39
C ALA A 560 2.65 11.86 39.20
N ASP A 561 2.25 12.98 38.56
CA ASP A 561 1.87 14.21 39.26
C ASP A 561 0.66 14.00 40.20
N PHE A 562 -0.38 13.32 39.75
CA PHE A 562 -1.52 13.00 40.61
C PHE A 562 -1.10 12.13 41.81
N PHE A 563 -0.26 11.13 41.62
CA PHE A 563 0.28 10.32 42.70
C PHE A 563 1.12 11.13 43.69
N ALA A 564 1.99 12.01 43.17
CA ALA A 564 2.81 12.87 43.99
C ALA A 564 1.98 13.87 44.83
N ARG A 565 0.96 14.47 44.21
CA ARG A 565 0.00 15.34 44.91
C ARG A 565 -0.81 14.59 45.97
N ALA A 566 -1.18 13.33 45.67
CA ALA A 566 -1.81 12.47 46.68
C ALA A 566 -0.90 12.27 47.88
N GLY A 567 0.39 11.92 47.64
CA GLY A 567 1.39 11.77 48.71
C GLY A 567 1.62 13.05 49.52
N ALA A 568 1.68 14.19 48.85
CA ALA A 568 1.87 15.50 49.50
C ALA A 568 0.65 15.91 50.36
N LEU A 569 -0.57 15.58 49.92
CA LEU A 569 -1.80 15.99 50.60
C LEU A 569 -2.18 15.02 51.76
N ALA A 570 -1.79 13.74 51.68
CA ALA A 570 -2.19 12.71 52.63
C ALA A 570 -1.63 12.99 54.04
N GLU A 571 -2.51 12.89 55.03
CA GLU A 571 -2.14 12.86 56.47
C GLU A 571 -1.83 11.44 56.95
N ASP A 572 -2.46 10.44 56.33
CA ASP A 572 -2.17 9.04 56.55
C ASP A 572 -0.76 8.66 56.00
N PRO A 573 0.19 8.21 56.85
CA PRO A 573 1.54 7.84 56.44
C PRO A 573 1.60 6.75 55.37
N ALA A 574 0.65 5.79 55.38
CA ALA A 574 0.60 4.73 54.38
C ALA A 574 0.18 5.26 52.99
N LEU A 575 -0.83 6.10 52.97
CA LEU A 575 -1.30 6.75 51.72
C LEU A 575 -0.23 7.73 51.17
N ARG A 576 0.44 8.47 52.07
CA ARG A 576 1.56 9.33 51.69
C ARG A 576 2.68 8.55 51.01
N ALA A 577 3.12 7.46 51.64
CA ALA A 577 4.15 6.60 51.08
C ALA A 577 3.73 5.96 49.76
N ALA A 578 2.49 5.49 49.66
CA ALA A 578 1.95 4.92 48.43
C ALA A 578 1.92 5.94 47.27
N GLY A 579 1.59 7.19 47.56
CA GLY A 579 1.58 8.28 46.56
C GLY A 579 2.96 8.53 45.98
N PHE A 580 3.97 8.76 46.79
CA PHE A 580 5.34 9.01 46.33
C PHE A 580 5.98 7.77 45.68
N TRP A 581 5.73 6.58 46.21
CA TRP A 581 6.16 5.33 45.58
C TRP A 581 5.57 5.19 44.18
N ALA A 582 4.25 5.37 44.01
CA ALA A 582 3.58 5.24 42.73
C ALA A 582 4.06 6.26 41.71
N ALA A 583 4.29 7.52 42.12
CA ALA A 583 4.85 8.55 41.27
C ALA A 583 6.23 8.18 40.71
N GLY A 584 7.13 7.72 41.61
CA GLY A 584 8.46 7.26 41.20
C GLY A 584 8.39 6.02 40.31
N PHE A 585 7.56 5.03 40.69
CA PHE A 585 7.46 3.76 39.96
C PHE A 585 6.99 3.93 38.51
N VAL A 586 6.07 4.85 38.26
CA VAL A 586 5.59 5.14 36.88
C VAL A 586 6.69 5.69 35.97
N LEU A 587 7.67 6.38 36.54
CA LEU A 587 8.75 7.05 35.81
C LEU A 587 10.08 6.28 35.83
N ALA A 588 10.25 5.31 36.72
CA ALA A 588 11.55 4.68 37.02
C ALA A 588 12.30 4.15 35.80
N ASP A 589 11.59 3.48 34.87
CA ASP A 589 12.23 2.82 33.71
C ASP A 589 12.71 3.82 32.64
N ARG A 590 12.03 4.96 32.48
CA ARG A 590 12.28 5.89 31.38
C ARG A 590 12.83 7.24 31.82
N HIS A 591 12.63 7.59 33.06
CA HIS A 591 12.99 8.88 33.65
C HIS A 591 13.53 8.68 35.08
N PRO A 592 14.63 7.92 35.25
CA PRO A 592 15.15 7.56 36.57
C PRO A 592 15.53 8.78 37.42
N ASP A 593 16.02 9.85 36.81
CA ASP A 593 16.37 11.09 37.52
C ASP A 593 15.15 11.76 38.15
N GLU A 594 14.00 11.75 37.45
CA GLU A 594 12.75 12.29 38.00
C GLU A 594 12.18 11.34 39.09
N ALA A 595 12.33 10.03 38.88
CA ALA A 595 11.90 9.00 39.84
C ALA A 595 12.71 9.09 41.15
N ASP A 596 14.00 9.43 41.10
CA ASP A 596 14.85 9.63 42.28
C ASP A 596 14.31 10.74 43.21
N GLY A 597 13.76 11.83 42.63
CA GLY A 597 13.11 12.86 43.44
C GLY A 597 11.96 12.32 44.28
N TYR A 598 11.11 11.47 43.69
CA TYR A 598 9.99 10.85 44.41
C TYR A 598 10.46 9.75 45.37
N TYR A 599 11.53 9.02 45.05
CA TYR A 599 12.15 8.09 45.97
C TYR A 599 12.65 8.78 47.26
N ARG A 600 13.28 9.94 47.11
CA ARG A 600 13.71 10.74 48.27
C ARG A 600 12.52 11.21 49.12
N MET A 601 11.46 11.72 48.48
CA MET A 601 10.23 12.11 49.18
C MET A 601 9.57 10.94 49.93
N LEU A 602 9.62 9.75 49.35
CA LEU A 602 9.16 8.50 50.01
C LEU A 602 9.99 8.21 51.25
N CYS A 603 11.31 8.28 51.17
CA CYS A 603 12.24 8.02 52.27
C CYS A 603 12.15 9.04 53.41
N ASP A 604 12.00 10.32 53.08
CA ASP A 604 12.06 11.43 54.07
C ASP A 604 10.72 11.65 54.78
N GLY A 605 9.61 11.35 54.10
CA GLY A 605 8.27 11.83 54.50
C GLY A 605 7.39 10.83 55.25
N SER A 606 7.78 9.59 55.47
CA SER A 606 6.86 8.62 56.10
C SER A 606 7.55 7.53 56.95
N GLY A 607 6.97 7.24 58.13
CA GLY A 607 7.30 6.09 58.95
C GLY A 607 6.53 4.81 58.55
N SER A 608 6.28 4.62 57.24
CA SER A 608 5.53 3.47 56.75
C SER A 608 6.46 2.30 56.39
N PRO A 609 5.98 1.06 56.42
CA PRO A 609 6.76 -0.11 55.99
C PRO A 609 7.29 0.01 54.55
N LEU A 610 6.56 0.72 53.69
CA LEU A 610 6.96 0.95 52.30
C LEU A 610 8.19 1.85 52.20
N ALA A 611 8.27 2.88 53.04
CA ALA A 611 9.41 3.77 53.12
C ALA A 611 10.64 3.08 53.72
N GLU A 612 10.42 2.19 54.70
CA GLU A 612 11.49 1.36 55.28
C GLU A 612 12.08 0.42 54.24
N ALA A 613 11.24 -0.30 53.49
CA ALA A 613 11.67 -1.16 52.41
C ALA A 613 12.40 -0.39 51.27
N ALA A 614 12.01 0.86 51.01
CA ALA A 614 12.69 1.70 50.04
C ALA A 614 14.08 2.14 50.49
N ARG A 615 14.23 2.47 51.79
CA ARG A 615 15.54 2.82 52.39
C ARG A 615 16.50 1.60 52.40
N GLU A 616 16.00 0.43 52.81
CA GLU A 616 16.80 -0.81 52.85
C GLU A 616 17.28 -1.19 51.44
N ARG A 617 16.44 -1.00 50.41
CA ARG A 617 16.76 -1.33 49.03
C ARG A 617 17.59 -0.29 48.32
N HIS A 618 17.71 0.92 48.84
CA HIS A 618 18.29 2.10 48.20
C HIS A 618 17.63 2.46 46.88
N TRP A 619 16.38 2.05 46.66
CA TRP A 619 15.55 2.35 45.51
C TRP A 619 14.09 1.97 45.75
N LEU A 620 13.23 2.29 44.78
CA LEU A 620 11.82 1.95 44.83
C LEU A 620 11.64 0.41 44.91
N PRO A 621 10.95 -0.14 45.94
CA PRO A 621 10.67 -1.57 45.99
C PRO A 621 9.75 -2.01 44.85
N PRO A 622 9.76 -3.31 44.45
CA PRO A 622 8.81 -3.84 43.48
C PRO A 622 7.39 -3.61 43.98
N ALA A 623 6.43 -3.59 43.03
CA ALA A 623 5.03 -3.25 43.31
C ALA A 623 4.53 -4.07 44.52
N PRO A 624 4.27 -3.42 45.68
CA PRO A 624 3.67 -4.10 46.82
C PRO A 624 2.31 -4.62 46.42
N LYS A 625 1.78 -5.61 47.11
CA LYS A 625 0.38 -5.98 46.98
C LYS A 625 -0.49 -4.82 47.52
N LEU A 626 -0.59 -3.77 46.74
CA LEU A 626 -1.25 -2.50 47.08
C LEU A 626 -2.67 -2.65 47.59
N LYS A 627 -3.40 -3.71 47.16
CA LYS A 627 -4.69 -4.09 47.73
C LYS A 627 -4.65 -4.30 49.25
N ALA A 628 -3.52 -4.71 49.82
CA ALA A 628 -3.41 -4.95 51.25
C ALA A 628 -3.09 -3.67 52.06
N LEU A 629 -2.54 -2.63 51.42
CA LEU A 629 -2.08 -1.41 52.09
C LEU A 629 -3.07 -0.25 52.04
N ILE A 630 -3.94 -0.16 51.04
CA ILE A 630 -4.80 1.00 50.78
C ILE A 630 -6.30 0.70 51.00
N LEU A 631 -6.72 -0.55 50.97
CA LEU A 631 -8.14 -0.92 51.09
C LEU A 631 -8.52 -1.38 52.51
N LYS A 632 -8.53 -0.46 53.47
CA LYS A 632 -9.35 -0.59 54.68
C LYS A 632 -10.69 0.14 54.63
N ALA A 633 -11.01 0.82 53.50
CA ALA A 633 -12.31 1.38 53.26
C ALA A 633 -12.91 0.77 51.98
N PRO A 634 -14.06 0.17 52.00
CA PRO A 634 -14.71 -0.41 50.84
C PRO A 634 -15.26 0.72 49.96
N LEU A 635 -14.57 1.03 48.88
CA LEU A 635 -15.27 1.43 47.67
C LEU A 635 -15.84 0.13 47.09
N GLU A 636 -17.14 -0.07 47.13
CA GLU A 636 -17.77 -1.25 46.54
C GLU A 636 -17.25 -1.48 45.15
N PRO A 637 -16.77 -2.69 44.84
CA PRO A 637 -16.30 -3.01 43.48
C PRO A 637 -17.54 -2.98 42.55
N GLN A 638 -17.59 -2.00 41.66
CA GLN A 638 -18.51 -2.11 40.54
C GLN A 638 -17.97 -3.17 39.57
N PRO A 639 -18.80 -4.17 39.18
CA PRO A 639 -18.35 -5.35 38.44
C PRO A 639 -18.00 -5.11 36.97
N ALA A 640 -17.94 -3.88 36.50
CA ALA A 640 -17.87 -3.56 35.07
C ALA A 640 -16.48 -3.36 34.47
N LEU A 641 -15.42 -3.29 35.26
CA LEU A 641 -14.08 -2.95 34.71
C LEU A 641 -13.30 -4.16 34.15
N GLU A 642 -13.56 -5.36 34.65
CA GLU A 642 -12.93 -6.59 34.09
C GLU A 642 -13.61 -7.04 32.78
N GLU A 643 -14.92 -6.77 32.61
CA GLU A 643 -15.63 -7.06 31.37
C GLU A 643 -15.30 -6.06 30.24
N ILE A 644 -14.97 -4.81 30.60
CA ILE A 644 -14.60 -3.79 29.60
C ILE A 644 -13.22 -4.04 29.00
N THR A 645 -12.28 -4.61 29.79
CA THR A 645 -10.92 -4.94 29.29
C THR A 645 -10.90 -6.21 28.44
N ALA A 646 -11.84 -7.13 28.61
CA ALA A 646 -11.92 -8.35 27.82
C ALA A 646 -12.61 -8.14 26.45
N ALA A 647 -13.43 -7.10 26.30
CA ALA A 647 -14.16 -6.79 25.07
C ALA A 647 -13.42 -5.81 24.13
N ALA A 648 -12.28 -5.25 24.53
CA ALA A 648 -11.55 -4.22 23.77
C ALA A 648 -10.27 -4.73 23.08
N ILE A 649 -10.09 -6.06 22.99
CA ILE A 649 -8.98 -6.64 22.21
C ILE A 649 -9.62 -7.56 21.17
N PRO A 650 -9.68 -7.15 19.86
CA PRO A 650 -9.79 -8.11 18.76
C PRO A 650 -8.43 -8.75 18.45
#